data_c1af693ec7e8e682aa8042c7e6135929
#
_entry.id   c1af693ec7e8e682aa8042c7e6135929
#
_cell.length_a   1.000
_cell.length_b   1.000
_cell.length_c   1.000
_cell.angle_alpha   90.00
_cell.angle_beta   90.00
_cell.angle_gamma   90.00
#
_symmetry.space_group_name_H-M   'P 1'
#
loop_
_entity.id
_entity.type
_entity.pdbx_description
1 polymer ?
#
loop_
_entity_poly.entity_id
_entity_poly.type
_entity_poly.pdbx_seq_one_letter_code
_entity_poly.pdbx_strand_id
1 'polypeptide(L)'
;MGLKFQKLFCPKAFGIILFFSQCLVGNLVASVKTFFEINCIKCHGLEKSKGEITLHDIGDEFVDSDALEKWELILDVLKNGEMPPEEEKQRPSAKETREVAGWIEKRLKDAITFHTKKEKQPLVRRLSNFEYENTIRDLIGFHLDLNDNLPDDPEKPYRFNNTAEFMLLGPEQMDRYLENARQVMASAIVNPQKPEVDYLKREWKPYGLDRGMGLDEFGLWGNRRGSPAGGMGLKSFPKSGEFKIRLQASAILPPGISGVTLSLIMGETIAVNSSTQRVKPVGSVYLTNGPDLPEIFEFRGRIENFPFTKGREKNGSLQPDTRVVTPQILYDDGTLNDGNRNLTMPRVILNWMEFEAPVSEIWPPSHHTRILFDSPTRLKNPKAYVREVIDRFASRAFRRPATNFEIDRFEKIYDLVRPELDSFESAVRETLAMVLISPQFLFHTIADEKVADEQHEFASRLSYFLWGSMPDEELLSLARDKKLSDKKIIESQIRRLMADHRSKNFVQNFTMQWLSLAKMKTVPINQQLFPRFLYYVSAGERRGTEQPYRPTIRDFMLEETTGFIGELFSRNADVINLIDSDFAWVNQPLAVHYGLGKFEGNHFRAVSLKPEDKIGGLLTHGSVLIGNGTGTAPHPIYRAVWLREAILGDEVADPPADVPALSDSAGESAEKALSIKDLLAAHRQKESCNDCHSRLDPWGIPFEHYNAIGKYQPLVPKEGTRVSGFNLSQHEDLSGYQTYLKSINTEKVEAVARVPLGPQVNGMEDLKKFLIMEKRDQVAENVLRRLLSYGIGRELTAHDRFVIEELLQKSSVNGHRLLDMIVTLCTSEIFRNP
;
A
#
# COMPACT_ATOMS: atom_id res chain seq x y z
N MET A 1 -49.27 60.11 28.72
CA MET A 1 -49.77 60.09 27.36
C MET A 1 -49.37 58.76 26.76
N GLY A 2 -50.24 57.77 26.89
CA GLY A 2 -50.00 56.36 26.52
C GLY A 2 -50.68 56.04 25.21
N LEU A 3 -50.01 55.36 24.32
CA LEU A 3 -50.65 54.72 23.16
C LEU A 3 -50.41 53.23 23.22
N LYS A 4 -51.52 52.50 23.46
CA LYS A 4 -51.58 51.04 23.36
C LYS A 4 -51.63 50.64 21.91
N PHE A 5 -50.64 49.78 21.46
CA PHE A 5 -50.77 49.00 20.25
C PHE A 5 -51.36 47.61 20.61
N GLN A 6 -52.58 47.38 20.13
CA GLN A 6 -53.22 46.09 20.17
C GLN A 6 -52.66 45.20 19.03
N LYS A 7 -52.18 43.99 19.44
CA LYS A 7 -51.85 42.90 18.53
C LYS A 7 -53.11 42.25 17.98
N LEU A 8 -53.32 42.31 16.68
CA LEU A 8 -54.18 41.40 15.94
C LEU A 8 -53.36 40.18 15.52
N PHE A 9 -53.39 39.12 16.23
CA PHE A 9 -52.96 37.80 15.76
C PHE A 9 -54.22 37.01 15.39
N CYS A 10 -54.34 36.63 14.12
CA CYS A 10 -55.43 35.79 13.63
C CYS A 10 -55.00 34.34 13.72
N PRO A 11 -55.59 33.49 14.62
CA PRO A 11 -55.16 32.09 14.83
C PRO A 11 -55.50 31.12 13.69
N LYS A 12 -56.23 31.55 12.70
CA LYS A 12 -56.67 30.70 11.57
C LYS A 12 -55.66 30.52 10.44
N ALA A 13 -54.64 31.37 10.31
CA ALA A 13 -53.65 31.26 9.23
C ALA A 13 -52.54 30.22 9.61
N PHE A 14 -52.23 29.98 10.89
CA PHE A 14 -51.19 29.02 11.30
C PHE A 14 -51.67 27.57 11.20
N GLY A 15 -52.96 27.28 11.35
CA GLY A 15 -53.52 25.93 11.20
C GLY A 15 -53.58 25.44 9.75
N ILE A 16 -53.72 26.35 8.80
CA ILE A 16 -53.80 26.01 7.36
C ILE A 16 -52.43 25.72 6.80
N ILE A 17 -51.36 26.39 7.26
CA ILE A 17 -49.97 26.12 6.80
C ILE A 17 -49.44 24.77 7.34
N LEU A 18 -49.76 24.42 8.61
CA LEU A 18 -49.41 23.11 9.18
C LEU A 18 -50.20 21.97 8.52
N PHE A 19 -51.48 22.18 8.17
CA PHE A 19 -52.34 21.15 7.53
C PHE A 19 -51.92 20.91 6.05
N PHE A 20 -51.50 21.95 5.33
CA PHE A 20 -50.96 21.80 3.97
C PHE A 20 -49.59 21.14 3.97
N SER A 21 -48.72 21.38 4.97
CA SER A 21 -47.45 20.71 5.12
C SER A 21 -47.60 19.22 5.44
N GLN A 22 -48.54 18.87 6.31
CA GLN A 22 -48.84 17.45 6.64
C GLN A 22 -49.52 16.69 5.47
N CYS A 23 -50.38 17.34 4.71
CA CYS A 23 -50.98 16.71 3.52
C CYS A 23 -49.97 16.51 2.38
N LEU A 24 -48.99 17.43 2.19
CA LEU A 24 -47.96 17.28 1.17
C LEU A 24 -46.98 16.16 1.51
N VAL A 25 -46.54 16.04 2.76
CA VAL A 25 -45.66 14.98 3.24
C VAL A 25 -46.37 13.61 3.16
N GLY A 26 -47.64 13.52 3.58
CA GLY A 26 -48.42 12.28 3.50
C GLY A 26 -48.64 11.79 2.07
N ASN A 27 -48.83 12.68 1.10
CA ASN A 27 -48.97 12.32 -0.31
C ASN A 27 -47.63 11.87 -0.93
N LEU A 28 -46.51 12.44 -0.51
CA LEU A 28 -45.18 12.04 -1.01
C LEU A 28 -44.78 10.65 -0.48
N VAL A 29 -45.03 10.36 0.78
CA VAL A 29 -44.76 9.03 1.40
C VAL A 29 -45.59 7.94 0.72
N ALA A 30 -46.89 8.21 0.46
CA ALA A 30 -47.75 7.27 -0.26
C ALA A 30 -47.26 7.04 -1.71
N SER A 31 -46.72 8.05 -2.36
CA SER A 31 -46.13 7.97 -3.71
C SER A 31 -44.86 7.12 -3.73
N VAL A 32 -43.97 7.23 -2.71
CA VAL A 32 -42.72 6.46 -2.59
C VAL A 32 -43.01 4.97 -2.34
N LYS A 33 -43.95 4.65 -1.45
CA LYS A 33 -44.39 3.27 -1.21
C LYS A 33 -44.95 2.63 -2.47
N THR A 34 -45.79 3.34 -3.18
CA THR A 34 -46.36 2.89 -4.48
C THR A 34 -45.28 2.70 -5.52
N PHE A 35 -44.24 3.55 -5.55
CA PHE A 35 -43.10 3.38 -6.46
C PHE A 35 -42.41 2.05 -6.23
N PHE A 36 -42.09 1.70 -4.98
CA PHE A 36 -41.43 0.42 -4.65
C PHE A 36 -42.35 -0.76 -4.92
N GLU A 37 -43.65 -0.68 -4.60
CA GLU A 37 -44.61 -1.74 -4.87
C GLU A 37 -44.72 -2.07 -6.36
N ILE A 38 -44.70 -1.05 -7.22
CA ILE A 38 -44.82 -1.23 -8.66
C ILE A 38 -43.53 -1.71 -9.30
N ASN A 39 -42.39 -1.15 -8.89
CA ASN A 39 -41.13 -1.30 -9.64
C ASN A 39 -40.11 -2.25 -9.02
N CYS A 40 -40.23 -2.58 -7.69
CA CYS A 40 -39.14 -3.25 -6.96
C CYS A 40 -39.58 -4.54 -6.26
N ILE A 41 -40.74 -4.60 -5.63
CA ILE A 41 -41.20 -5.71 -4.77
C ILE A 41 -41.33 -7.05 -5.54
N LYS A 42 -41.57 -7.01 -6.83
CA LYS A 42 -41.56 -8.21 -7.68
C LYS A 42 -40.28 -9.05 -7.57
N CYS A 43 -39.14 -8.40 -7.34
CA CYS A 43 -37.83 -9.04 -7.21
C CYS A 43 -37.26 -8.96 -5.80
N HIS A 44 -37.69 -7.98 -5.00
CA HIS A 44 -37.20 -7.68 -3.65
C HIS A 44 -38.32 -7.73 -2.59
N GLY A 45 -39.23 -8.74 -2.71
CA GLY A 45 -40.34 -8.99 -1.81
C GLY A 45 -40.14 -10.25 -0.97
N LEU A 46 -41.22 -10.65 -0.25
CA LEU A 46 -41.18 -11.83 0.63
C LEU A 46 -41.01 -13.17 -0.11
N GLU A 47 -41.58 -13.28 -1.33
CA GLU A 47 -41.49 -14.52 -2.10
C GLU A 47 -40.18 -14.63 -2.89
N LYS A 48 -39.54 -13.51 -3.18
CA LYS A 48 -38.31 -13.44 -3.99
C LYS A 48 -37.47 -12.28 -3.45
N SER A 49 -36.30 -12.63 -2.87
CA SER A 49 -35.34 -11.67 -2.31
C SER A 49 -34.04 -11.72 -3.13
N LYS A 50 -34.03 -11.08 -4.29
CA LYS A 50 -32.80 -10.98 -5.11
C LYS A 50 -31.75 -10.11 -4.41
N GLY A 51 -30.51 -10.59 -4.35
CA GLY A 51 -29.41 -9.89 -3.67
C GLY A 51 -29.60 -9.75 -2.15
N GLU A 52 -30.37 -10.66 -1.53
CA GLU A 52 -30.66 -10.68 -0.07
C GLU A 52 -31.33 -9.40 0.47
N ILE A 53 -31.84 -8.55 -0.43
CA ILE A 53 -32.53 -7.31 -0.08
C ILE A 53 -34.04 -7.53 -0.18
N THR A 54 -34.73 -7.35 0.95
CA THR A 54 -36.20 -7.27 1.01
C THR A 54 -36.63 -5.84 1.25
N LEU A 55 -37.44 -5.30 0.34
CA LEU A 55 -37.98 -3.94 0.44
C LEU A 55 -39.34 -3.91 1.14
N HIS A 56 -39.87 -5.08 1.50
CA HIS A 56 -41.18 -5.22 2.09
C HIS A 56 -41.25 -4.73 3.54
N ASP A 57 -40.13 -4.94 4.27
CA ASP A 57 -40.00 -4.58 5.69
C ASP A 57 -39.10 -3.33 5.91
N ILE A 58 -38.67 -2.66 4.83
CA ILE A 58 -38.00 -1.37 4.96
C ILE A 58 -39.07 -0.36 5.42
N GLY A 59 -39.18 -0.17 6.74
CA GLY A 59 -40.01 0.84 7.34
C GLY A 59 -39.57 2.26 6.96
N ASP A 60 -40.49 3.21 7.09
CA ASP A 60 -40.20 4.64 6.89
C ASP A 60 -39.21 5.18 7.97
N GLU A 61 -38.66 4.32 8.80
CA GLU A 61 -37.85 4.65 9.95
C GLU A 61 -36.35 4.50 9.62
N PHE A 62 -35.67 5.60 9.45
CA PHE A 62 -34.22 5.74 9.35
C PHE A 62 -33.64 5.79 10.78
N VAL A 63 -33.79 4.69 11.54
CA VAL A 63 -33.61 4.72 13.02
C VAL A 63 -32.28 4.14 13.48
N ASP A 64 -31.69 3.22 12.75
CA ASP A 64 -30.45 2.56 13.11
C ASP A 64 -29.44 2.55 11.93
N SER A 65 -28.20 2.17 12.21
CA SER A 65 -27.11 2.14 11.25
C SER A 65 -27.43 1.25 10.06
N ASP A 66 -27.98 0.06 10.32
CA ASP A 66 -28.26 -0.94 9.29
C ASP A 66 -29.37 -0.46 8.31
N ALA A 67 -30.37 0.25 8.85
CA ALA A 67 -31.40 0.85 8.02
C ALA A 67 -30.86 2.00 7.15
N LEU A 68 -29.98 2.84 7.71
CA LEU A 68 -29.32 3.92 6.98
C LEU A 68 -28.48 3.39 5.83
N GLU A 69 -27.65 2.35 6.05
CA GLU A 69 -26.82 1.70 5.03
C GLU A 69 -27.68 1.09 3.90
N LYS A 70 -28.77 0.42 4.24
CA LYS A 70 -29.71 -0.12 3.24
C LYS A 70 -30.35 0.98 2.39
N TRP A 71 -30.77 2.08 3.00
CA TRP A 71 -31.33 3.21 2.27
C TRP A 71 -30.29 3.93 1.41
N GLU A 72 -29.03 3.98 1.86
CA GLU A 72 -27.91 4.50 1.07
C GLU A 72 -27.68 3.64 -0.17
N LEU A 73 -27.61 2.32 -0.03
CA LEU A 73 -27.49 1.40 -1.15
C LEU A 73 -28.64 1.54 -2.16
N ILE A 74 -29.89 1.67 -1.67
CA ILE A 74 -31.06 1.91 -2.54
C ILE A 74 -30.92 3.23 -3.29
N LEU A 75 -30.47 4.29 -2.62
CA LEU A 75 -30.27 5.59 -3.23
C LEU A 75 -29.23 5.52 -4.36
N ASP A 76 -28.12 4.81 -4.12
CA ASP A 76 -27.02 4.68 -5.09
C ASP A 76 -27.45 3.92 -6.33
N VAL A 77 -28.09 2.76 -6.19
CA VAL A 77 -28.55 1.99 -7.35
C VAL A 77 -29.66 2.71 -8.15
N LEU A 78 -30.44 3.57 -7.48
CA LEU A 78 -31.43 4.42 -8.17
C LEU A 78 -30.76 5.59 -8.90
N LYS A 79 -29.80 6.29 -8.26
CA LYS A 79 -29.05 7.39 -8.87
C LYS A 79 -28.21 6.91 -10.06
N ASN A 80 -27.59 5.74 -9.92
CA ASN A 80 -26.80 5.11 -10.98
C ASN A 80 -27.65 4.48 -12.07
N GLY A 81 -28.97 4.39 -11.89
CA GLY A 81 -29.91 3.77 -12.85
C GLY A 81 -29.75 2.24 -12.97
N GLU A 82 -29.05 1.59 -12.04
CA GLU A 82 -28.82 0.15 -12.02
C GLU A 82 -30.09 -0.65 -11.71
N MET A 83 -31.06 -0.01 -11.02
CA MET A 83 -32.34 -0.59 -10.67
C MET A 83 -33.52 0.28 -11.16
N PRO A 84 -34.59 -0.33 -11.69
CA PRO A 84 -34.70 -1.73 -12.13
C PRO A 84 -33.75 -2.05 -13.29
N PRO A 85 -33.37 -3.35 -13.50
CA PRO A 85 -32.45 -3.77 -14.59
C PRO A 85 -32.89 -3.29 -15.96
N GLU A 86 -31.94 -3.11 -16.90
CA GLU A 86 -32.25 -2.65 -18.28
C GLU A 86 -33.22 -3.60 -19.04
N GLU A 87 -33.17 -4.88 -18.72
CA GLU A 87 -34.01 -5.93 -19.33
C GLU A 87 -35.44 -5.89 -18.82
N GLU A 88 -35.73 -5.21 -17.72
CA GLU A 88 -37.10 -5.14 -17.16
C GLU A 88 -37.97 -4.22 -18.05
N LYS A 89 -39.09 -4.82 -18.54
CA LYS A 89 -39.98 -4.13 -19.48
C LYS A 89 -40.67 -2.93 -18.85
N GLN A 90 -40.91 -2.98 -17.54
CA GLN A 90 -41.57 -1.92 -16.80
C GLN A 90 -40.51 -1.20 -15.94
N ARG A 91 -40.11 -0.02 -16.39
CA ARG A 91 -39.18 0.85 -15.67
C ARG A 91 -39.84 2.18 -15.33
N PRO A 92 -39.54 2.74 -14.15
CA PRO A 92 -40.01 4.07 -13.78
C PRO A 92 -39.42 5.13 -14.72
N SER A 93 -40.15 6.22 -14.89
CA SER A 93 -39.62 7.35 -15.65
C SER A 93 -38.44 7.98 -14.90
N ALA A 94 -37.49 8.62 -15.62
CA ALA A 94 -36.36 9.35 -15.02
C ALA A 94 -36.82 10.47 -14.06
N LYS A 95 -38.05 10.95 -14.18
CA LYS A 95 -38.64 11.94 -13.28
C LYS A 95 -39.03 11.28 -11.95
N GLU A 96 -39.78 10.17 -12.01
CA GLU A 96 -40.20 9.41 -10.81
C GLU A 96 -38.96 8.91 -10.03
N THR A 97 -37.95 8.38 -10.71
CA THR A 97 -36.71 7.93 -10.08
C THR A 97 -36.01 9.09 -9.36
N ARG A 98 -35.91 10.28 -9.98
CA ARG A 98 -35.32 11.43 -9.34
C ARG A 98 -36.10 11.94 -8.14
N GLU A 99 -37.44 11.93 -8.22
CA GLU A 99 -38.31 12.35 -7.11
C GLU A 99 -38.14 11.43 -5.89
N VAL A 100 -38.10 10.10 -6.12
CA VAL A 100 -37.89 9.12 -5.05
C VAL A 100 -36.46 9.19 -4.49
N ALA A 101 -35.47 9.27 -5.35
CA ALA A 101 -34.07 9.45 -4.91
C ALA A 101 -33.91 10.74 -4.07
N GLY A 102 -34.51 11.85 -4.49
CA GLY A 102 -34.46 13.11 -3.72
C GLY A 102 -35.20 13.01 -2.36
N TRP A 103 -36.28 12.23 -2.30
CA TRP A 103 -36.97 11.96 -1.04
C TRP A 103 -36.07 11.14 -0.08
N ILE A 104 -35.47 10.05 -0.57
CA ILE A 104 -34.55 9.20 0.23
C ILE A 104 -33.38 10.05 0.73
N GLU A 105 -32.74 10.82 -0.15
CA GLU A 105 -31.62 11.70 0.18
C GLU A 105 -31.96 12.70 1.30
N LYS A 106 -33.13 13.33 1.20
CA LYS A 106 -33.59 14.26 2.22
C LYS A 106 -33.82 13.55 3.55
N ARG A 107 -34.45 12.37 3.54
CA ARG A 107 -34.72 11.59 4.78
C ARG A 107 -33.42 11.10 5.42
N LEU A 108 -32.47 10.61 4.64
CA LEU A 108 -31.14 10.26 5.10
C LEU A 108 -30.46 11.47 5.77
N LYS A 109 -30.49 12.63 5.11
CA LYS A 109 -29.89 13.86 5.67
C LYS A 109 -30.53 14.29 6.98
N ASP A 110 -31.86 14.24 7.06
CA ASP A 110 -32.61 14.59 8.27
C ASP A 110 -32.30 13.61 9.43
N ALA A 111 -32.26 12.30 9.14
CA ALA A 111 -31.92 11.26 10.11
C ALA A 111 -30.48 11.39 10.61
N ILE A 112 -29.54 11.57 9.70
CA ILE A 112 -28.13 11.78 10.02
C ILE A 112 -27.92 13.00 10.91
N THR A 113 -28.57 14.13 10.59
CA THR A 113 -28.49 15.35 11.40
C THR A 113 -29.02 15.15 12.81
N PHE A 114 -30.02 14.27 12.99
CA PHE A 114 -30.57 13.94 14.28
C PHE A 114 -29.66 13.04 15.12
N HIS A 115 -29.02 12.04 14.49
CA HIS A 115 -28.14 11.08 15.16
C HIS A 115 -26.77 11.65 15.51
N THR A 116 -26.18 12.52 14.68
CA THR A 116 -24.87 13.16 14.94
C THR A 116 -24.81 13.95 16.25
N LYS A 117 -25.94 14.33 16.78
CA LYS A 117 -26.01 15.02 18.08
C LYS A 117 -25.90 14.09 19.28
N LYS A 118 -25.96 12.77 19.07
CA LYS A 118 -26.17 11.81 20.17
C LYS A 118 -24.97 10.99 20.57
N GLU A 119 -23.99 10.73 19.67
CA GLU A 119 -22.89 9.81 19.97
C GLU A 119 -21.56 10.25 19.32
N LYS A 120 -20.82 11.11 20.00
CA LYS A 120 -19.38 11.25 19.75
C LYS A 120 -18.65 10.26 20.67
N GLN A 121 -18.48 9.02 20.23
CA GLN A 121 -17.53 8.14 20.89
C GLN A 121 -16.14 8.41 20.29
N PRO A 122 -15.11 8.65 21.13
CA PRO A 122 -13.75 8.84 20.64
C PRO A 122 -13.29 7.54 19.96
N LEU A 123 -12.79 7.66 18.75
CA LEU A 123 -12.22 6.55 18.00
C LEU A 123 -10.89 6.14 18.63
N VAL A 124 -10.86 4.99 19.30
CA VAL A 124 -9.67 4.44 19.93
C VAL A 124 -9.13 3.32 19.04
N ARG A 125 -7.95 3.52 18.42
CA ARG A 125 -7.24 2.48 17.67
C ARG A 125 -5.78 2.40 18.06
N ARG A 126 -5.20 1.18 18.03
CA ARG A 126 -3.77 1.03 18.21
C ARG A 126 -3.00 1.50 16.96
N LEU A 127 -1.72 1.74 17.11
CA LEU A 127 -0.80 1.88 15.98
C LEU A 127 -0.84 0.58 15.15
N SER A 128 -0.88 0.71 13.82
CA SER A 128 -0.58 -0.43 12.94
C SER A 128 0.90 -0.81 13.08
N ASN A 129 1.26 -2.02 12.69
CA ASN A 129 2.65 -2.47 12.75
C ASN A 129 3.57 -1.50 11.99
N PHE A 130 3.11 -1.04 10.83
CA PHE A 130 3.79 -0.02 10.03
C PHE A 130 3.97 1.32 10.78
N GLU A 131 2.92 1.83 11.43
CA GLU A 131 2.97 3.06 12.21
C GLU A 131 3.85 2.90 13.47
N TYR A 132 3.79 1.74 14.13
CA TYR A 132 4.61 1.40 15.30
C TYR A 132 6.10 1.45 14.96
N GLU A 133 6.53 0.75 13.91
CA GLU A 133 7.93 0.70 13.49
C GLU A 133 8.46 2.08 13.09
N ASN A 134 7.69 2.84 12.31
CA ASN A 134 8.05 4.21 11.93
C ASN A 134 8.12 5.15 13.14
N THR A 135 7.18 5.02 14.09
CA THR A 135 7.17 5.83 15.31
C THR A 135 8.41 5.56 16.16
N ILE A 136 8.77 4.29 16.34
CA ILE A 136 10.00 3.91 17.05
C ILE A 136 11.23 4.48 16.34
N ARG A 137 11.33 4.33 15.01
CA ARG A 137 12.44 4.89 14.23
C ARG A 137 12.61 6.38 14.49
N ASP A 138 11.53 7.16 14.44
CA ASP A 138 11.60 8.61 14.60
C ASP A 138 11.82 9.04 16.07
N LEU A 139 11.41 8.19 17.02
CA LEU A 139 11.65 8.42 18.46
C LEU A 139 13.11 8.22 18.83
N ILE A 140 13.74 7.11 18.38
CA ILE A 140 15.11 6.76 18.76
C ILE A 140 16.16 7.27 17.75
N GLY A 141 15.75 7.60 16.52
CA GLY A 141 16.59 8.22 15.49
C GLY A 141 17.29 7.25 14.53
N PHE A 142 16.93 5.97 14.54
CA PHE A 142 17.40 4.96 13.58
C PHE A 142 16.36 3.85 13.42
N HIS A 143 16.46 3.12 12.30
CA HIS A 143 15.52 2.06 11.94
C HIS A 143 15.90 0.71 12.57
N LEU A 144 14.91 0.03 13.11
CA LEU A 144 14.95 -1.38 13.52
C LEU A 144 13.79 -2.13 12.86
N ASP A 145 14.05 -3.34 12.35
CA ASP A 145 13.05 -4.24 11.77
C ASP A 145 12.26 -4.89 12.92
N LEU A 146 11.18 -4.26 13.35
CA LEU A 146 10.37 -4.70 14.49
C LEU A 146 9.14 -5.49 14.07
N ASN A 147 8.69 -5.32 12.83
CA ASN A 147 7.50 -5.98 12.30
C ASN A 147 7.67 -7.49 12.16
N ASP A 148 8.89 -7.97 11.87
CA ASP A 148 9.19 -9.41 11.77
C ASP A 148 8.82 -10.20 13.06
N ASN A 149 8.67 -9.52 14.19
CA ASN A 149 8.32 -10.10 15.50
C ASN A 149 6.85 -9.90 15.89
N LEU A 150 6.07 -9.17 15.10
CA LEU A 150 4.66 -8.90 15.39
C LEU A 150 3.74 -9.78 14.54
N PRO A 151 2.57 -10.19 15.05
CA PRO A 151 1.51 -10.71 14.20
C PRO A 151 1.10 -9.68 13.16
N ASP A 152 0.80 -10.15 11.94
CA ASP A 152 0.36 -9.26 10.86
C ASP A 152 -0.92 -8.51 11.21
N ASP A 153 -1.02 -7.26 10.77
CA ASP A 153 -2.27 -6.53 10.84
C ASP A 153 -3.31 -7.15 9.90
N PRO A 154 -4.60 -7.15 10.27
CA PRO A 154 -5.65 -7.73 9.43
C PRO A 154 -5.72 -7.05 8.06
N GLU A 155 -5.72 -7.83 6.99
CA GLU A 155 -5.88 -7.33 5.62
C GLU A 155 -7.24 -7.75 5.05
N LYS A 156 -7.93 -6.81 4.43
CA LYS A 156 -9.14 -7.06 3.63
C LYS A 156 -8.98 -6.41 2.25
N PRO A 157 -9.44 -7.07 1.17
CA PRO A 157 -9.39 -6.48 -0.16
C PRO A 157 -10.04 -5.09 -0.18
N TYR A 158 -9.37 -4.12 -0.79
CA TYR A 158 -9.86 -2.73 -0.95
C TYR A 158 -10.22 -2.00 0.35
N ARG A 159 -9.77 -2.49 1.51
CA ARG A 159 -9.96 -1.85 2.84
C ARG A 159 -8.58 -1.55 3.45
N PHE A 160 -8.57 -0.71 4.47
CA PHE A 160 -7.34 -0.30 5.15
C PHE A 160 -7.16 -1.06 6.46
N ASN A 161 -5.95 -1.53 6.69
CA ASN A 161 -5.59 -2.28 7.89
C ASN A 161 -5.44 -1.41 9.14
N ASN A 162 -5.52 -0.08 8.99
CA ASN A 162 -5.53 0.86 10.10
C ASN A 162 -6.96 1.17 10.63
N THR A 163 -7.95 0.41 10.22
CA THR A 163 -9.35 0.57 10.62
C THR A 163 -9.55 0.07 12.05
N ALA A 164 -10.11 0.92 12.91
CA ALA A 164 -10.20 0.69 14.37
C ALA A 164 -10.91 -0.63 14.73
N GLU A 165 -11.97 -0.98 14.03
CA GLU A 165 -12.79 -2.17 14.25
C GLU A 165 -11.99 -3.48 14.13
N PHE A 166 -10.88 -3.48 13.36
CA PHE A 166 -10.06 -4.66 13.13
C PHE A 166 -8.79 -4.69 13.98
N MET A 167 -8.44 -3.57 14.63
CA MET A 167 -7.18 -3.37 15.34
C MET A 167 -7.22 -3.88 16.79
N LEU A 168 -7.55 -5.16 16.98
CA LEU A 168 -7.57 -5.80 18.29
C LEU A 168 -6.18 -5.99 18.86
N LEU A 169 -6.07 -5.98 20.19
CA LEU A 169 -4.84 -6.21 20.94
C LEU A 169 -4.97 -7.47 21.79
N GLY A 170 -4.23 -8.52 21.41
CA GLY A 170 -4.19 -9.78 22.14
C GLY A 170 -2.97 -9.92 23.06
N PRO A 171 -2.98 -10.91 23.97
CA PRO A 171 -1.86 -11.18 24.88
C PRO A 171 -0.54 -11.45 24.15
N GLU A 172 -0.54 -12.25 23.09
CA GLU A 172 0.65 -12.53 22.30
C GLU A 172 1.27 -11.27 21.72
N GLN A 173 0.47 -10.37 21.20
CA GLN A 173 0.94 -9.11 20.65
C GLN A 173 1.54 -8.21 21.72
N MET A 174 0.98 -8.23 22.96
CA MET A 174 1.57 -7.50 24.08
C MET A 174 2.94 -8.05 24.47
N ASP A 175 3.12 -9.37 24.48
CA ASP A 175 4.41 -9.99 24.77
C ASP A 175 5.46 -9.59 23.71
N ARG A 176 5.06 -9.57 22.44
CA ARG A 176 5.93 -9.12 21.35
C ARG A 176 6.27 -7.63 21.43
N TYR A 177 5.31 -6.78 21.81
CA TYR A 177 5.60 -5.36 22.07
C TYR A 177 6.60 -5.18 23.20
N LEU A 178 6.51 -5.97 24.27
CA LEU A 178 7.47 -5.92 25.37
C LEU A 178 8.87 -6.37 24.92
N GLU A 179 8.98 -7.45 24.16
CA GLU A 179 10.24 -7.92 23.56
C GLU A 179 10.86 -6.82 22.69
N ASN A 180 10.07 -6.24 21.77
CA ASN A 180 10.49 -5.15 20.91
C ASN A 180 10.92 -3.91 21.71
N ALA A 181 10.15 -3.50 22.74
CA ALA A 181 10.47 -2.36 23.56
C ALA A 181 11.82 -2.52 24.29
N ARG A 182 12.11 -3.70 24.82
CA ARG A 182 13.39 -4.03 25.43
C ARG A 182 14.54 -4.02 24.41
N GLN A 183 14.33 -4.60 23.23
CA GLN A 183 15.31 -4.54 22.14
C GLN A 183 15.61 -3.11 21.71
N VAL A 184 14.57 -2.30 21.52
CA VAL A 184 14.67 -0.87 21.17
C VAL A 184 15.48 -0.12 22.21
N MET A 185 15.16 -0.27 23.49
CA MET A 185 15.87 0.44 24.55
C MET A 185 17.31 -0.05 24.73
N ALA A 186 17.57 -1.36 24.55
CA ALA A 186 18.92 -1.91 24.57
C ALA A 186 19.80 -1.37 23.42
N SER A 187 19.20 -1.12 22.26
CA SER A 187 19.90 -0.54 21.10
C SER A 187 20.06 0.97 21.20
N ALA A 188 19.05 1.67 21.77
CA ALA A 188 19.05 3.13 21.86
C ALA A 188 19.93 3.68 23.00
N ILE A 189 20.00 3.01 24.14
CA ILE A 189 20.82 3.39 25.29
C ILE A 189 21.98 2.40 25.43
N VAL A 190 23.17 2.80 25.01
CA VAL A 190 24.36 1.95 25.06
C VAL A 190 25.03 1.97 26.44
N ASN A 191 25.91 1.01 26.70
CA ASN A 191 26.74 1.02 27.90
C ASN A 191 27.79 2.15 27.84
N PRO A 192 28.21 2.70 28.98
CA PRO A 192 29.20 3.78 28.98
C PRO A 192 30.55 3.38 28.39
N GLN A 193 30.96 2.12 28.57
CA GLN A 193 32.20 1.61 28.01
C GLN A 193 32.04 1.36 26.50
N LYS A 194 32.93 1.99 25.70
CA LYS A 194 32.95 1.76 24.24
C LYS A 194 33.35 0.32 23.95
N PRO A 195 32.58 -0.43 23.17
CA PRO A 195 32.95 -1.79 22.79
C PRO A 195 34.15 -1.81 21.84
N GLU A 196 34.85 -2.94 21.79
CA GLU A 196 35.86 -3.18 20.77
C GLU A 196 35.22 -3.26 19.39
N VAL A 197 35.94 -2.78 18.37
CA VAL A 197 35.49 -2.79 16.98
C VAL A 197 36.01 -4.03 16.28
N ASP A 198 35.11 -4.84 15.80
CA ASP A 198 35.44 -5.93 14.89
C ASP A 198 35.76 -5.37 13.51
N TYR A 199 36.95 -5.67 13.01
CA TYR A 199 37.41 -5.25 11.71
C TYR A 199 37.84 -6.45 10.89
N LEU A 200 37.38 -6.52 9.65
CA LEU A 200 37.77 -7.51 8.67
C LEU A 200 37.95 -6.88 7.30
N LYS A 201 39.04 -7.24 6.65
CA LYS A 201 39.30 -6.86 5.25
C LYS A 201 39.47 -8.12 4.40
N ARG A 202 38.86 -8.12 3.24
CA ARG A 202 39.08 -9.11 2.18
C ARG A 202 39.55 -8.42 0.92
N GLU A 203 40.68 -8.89 0.39
CA GLU A 203 41.19 -8.50 -0.92
C GLU A 203 40.97 -9.67 -1.90
N TRP A 204 40.51 -9.34 -3.07
CA TRP A 204 40.39 -10.33 -4.15
C TRP A 204 41.62 -10.26 -5.02
N LYS A 205 42.35 -11.35 -5.04
CA LYS A 205 43.47 -11.49 -5.98
C LYS A 205 42.92 -11.84 -7.36
N PRO A 206 43.63 -11.46 -8.44
CA PRO A 206 43.29 -11.94 -9.78
C PRO A 206 43.20 -13.46 -9.73
N TYR A 207 42.02 -13.98 -10.07
CA TYR A 207 41.79 -15.40 -10.00
C TYR A 207 41.62 -15.91 -11.43
N GLY A 208 42.55 -16.65 -11.92
CA GLY A 208 42.47 -17.34 -13.23
C GLY A 208 41.35 -18.35 -13.34
N LEU A 209 40.22 -18.05 -12.75
CA LEU A 209 39.02 -18.88 -12.63
C LEU A 209 38.00 -18.64 -13.70
N ASP A 210 38.19 -17.76 -14.56
CA ASP A 210 37.39 -17.82 -15.76
C ASP A 210 37.95 -18.93 -16.66
N ARG A 211 37.53 -20.15 -16.29
CA ARG A 211 37.84 -21.37 -16.99
C ARG A 211 37.56 -21.18 -18.49
N GLY A 212 38.41 -20.52 -19.20
CA GLY A 212 38.36 -20.30 -20.61
C GLY A 212 38.30 -18.85 -21.10
N MET A 213 38.37 -17.80 -20.25
CA MET A 213 38.30 -16.41 -20.71
C MET A 213 39.55 -15.56 -20.49
N GLY A 214 40.56 -16.09 -19.79
CA GLY A 214 41.88 -15.42 -19.71
C GLY A 214 41.88 -14.07 -18.99
N LEU A 215 41.02 -13.87 -17.97
CA LEU A 215 40.95 -12.63 -17.23
C LEU A 215 41.79 -12.72 -15.96
N ASP A 216 42.74 -11.79 -15.84
CA ASP A 216 43.62 -11.66 -14.69
C ASP A 216 42.95 -10.96 -13.49
N GLU A 217 41.67 -10.60 -13.60
CA GLU A 217 40.95 -9.82 -12.61
C GLU A 217 39.75 -10.57 -12.04
N PHE A 218 39.46 -10.35 -10.75
CA PHE A 218 38.26 -10.88 -10.12
C PHE A 218 37.04 -10.08 -10.56
N GLY A 219 36.21 -10.68 -11.42
CA GLY A 219 34.99 -10.08 -11.92
C GLY A 219 33.73 -10.82 -11.45
N LEU A 220 32.72 -10.05 -11.04
CA LEU A 220 31.35 -10.54 -10.89
C LEU A 220 30.64 -10.41 -12.24
N TRP A 221 30.02 -11.50 -12.65
CA TRP A 221 29.16 -11.52 -13.83
C TRP A 221 27.69 -11.42 -13.40
N GLY A 222 26.93 -10.74 -14.20
CA GLY A 222 25.48 -10.73 -14.01
C GLY A 222 24.94 -12.16 -13.93
N ASN A 223 24.16 -12.47 -12.93
CA ASN A 223 23.28 -13.63 -12.83
C ASN A 223 23.85 -15.03 -13.04
N ARG A 224 25.11 -15.27 -12.90
CA ARG A 224 25.58 -16.64 -12.91
C ARG A 224 24.85 -17.43 -11.83
N ARG A 225 24.15 -18.50 -12.24
CA ARG A 225 23.53 -19.45 -11.30
C ARG A 225 24.48 -19.74 -10.15
N GLY A 226 24.04 -19.37 -8.99
CA GLY A 226 24.24 -20.19 -7.81
C GLY A 226 25.47 -19.94 -7.06
N SER A 227 26.35 -19.14 -7.17
CA SER A 227 27.31 -18.85 -6.12
C SER A 227 27.76 -17.42 -6.20
N PRO A 228 27.53 -16.63 -5.17
CA PRO A 228 28.28 -15.39 -5.04
C PRO A 228 29.74 -15.78 -4.75
N ALA A 229 30.46 -16.01 -5.83
CA ALA A 229 31.91 -16.21 -5.74
C ALA A 229 32.54 -14.89 -5.31
N GLY A 230 32.48 -14.51 -4.07
CA GLY A 230 33.03 -13.24 -3.66
C GLY A 230 32.53 -12.79 -2.30
N GLY A 231 31.67 -13.56 -1.64
CA GLY A 231 31.19 -13.22 -0.31
C GLY A 231 32.29 -13.16 0.72
N MET A 232 32.24 -12.20 1.63
CA MET A 232 33.13 -12.06 2.78
C MET A 232 32.46 -12.69 4.00
N GLY A 233 33.02 -13.81 4.49
CA GLY A 233 32.56 -14.45 5.71
C GLY A 233 33.01 -13.70 6.96
N LEU A 234 32.06 -13.34 7.80
CA LEU A 234 32.31 -12.68 9.08
C LEU A 234 32.42 -13.74 10.17
N LYS A 235 33.58 -13.80 10.84
CA LYS A 235 33.85 -14.79 11.91
C LYS A 235 33.38 -14.31 13.27
N SER A 236 33.40 -13.02 13.52
CA SER A 236 32.85 -12.36 14.70
C SER A 236 31.84 -11.33 14.28
N PHE A 237 30.87 -11.09 15.12
CA PHE A 237 29.78 -10.17 14.80
C PHE A 237 29.22 -9.59 16.12
N PRO A 238 29.28 -8.29 16.33
CA PRO A 238 28.69 -7.66 17.50
C PRO A 238 27.19 -7.95 17.61
N LYS A 239 26.65 -7.85 18.80
CA LYS A 239 25.22 -8.09 19.05
C LYS A 239 24.34 -6.92 18.66
N SER A 240 24.91 -5.70 18.65
CA SER A 240 24.19 -4.46 18.38
C SER A 240 25.15 -3.38 17.88
N GLY A 241 24.58 -2.37 17.23
CA GLY A 241 25.30 -1.19 16.79
C GLY A 241 25.31 -1.01 15.29
N GLU A 242 25.87 0.10 14.85
CA GLU A 242 26.03 0.38 13.42
C GLU A 242 27.23 -0.39 12.87
N PHE A 243 27.08 -0.94 11.68
CA PHE A 243 28.21 -1.44 10.88
C PHE A 243 28.47 -0.54 9.68
N LYS A 244 29.70 -0.59 9.21
CA LYS A 244 30.15 0.09 7.99
C LYS A 244 30.84 -0.92 7.10
N ILE A 245 30.39 -0.99 5.83
CA ILE A 245 31.04 -1.77 4.79
C ILE A 245 31.59 -0.81 3.74
N ARG A 246 32.87 -0.90 3.45
CA ARG A 246 33.49 -0.20 2.31
C ARG A 246 33.97 -1.21 1.31
N LEU A 247 33.75 -0.94 0.04
CA LEU A 247 34.31 -1.75 -1.04
C LEU A 247 34.83 -0.86 -2.16
N GLN A 248 35.89 -1.32 -2.81
CA GLN A 248 36.39 -0.68 -4.01
C GLN A 248 35.97 -1.49 -5.22
N ALA A 249 35.27 -0.82 -6.15
CA ALA A 249 34.69 -1.43 -7.32
C ALA A 249 34.81 -0.56 -8.56
N SER A 250 34.76 -1.22 -9.70
CA SER A 250 34.64 -0.63 -11.03
C SER A 250 33.81 -1.55 -11.94
N ALA A 251 33.48 -1.09 -13.14
CA ALA A 251 32.69 -1.85 -14.08
C ALA A 251 33.34 -1.95 -15.45
N ILE A 252 33.24 -3.11 -16.09
CA ILE A 252 33.46 -3.26 -17.51
C ILE A 252 32.10 -3.25 -18.19
N LEU A 253 31.85 -2.18 -18.93
CA LEU A 253 30.55 -1.93 -19.57
C LEU A 253 30.66 -2.22 -21.07
N PRO A 254 29.82 -3.11 -21.62
CA PRO A 254 29.71 -3.32 -23.05
C PRO A 254 29.20 -2.06 -23.78
N PRO A 255 29.44 -1.95 -25.10
CA PRO A 255 28.89 -0.85 -25.89
C PRO A 255 27.37 -0.74 -25.78
N GLY A 256 26.88 0.46 -25.50
CA GLY A 256 25.44 0.74 -25.32
C GLY A 256 24.91 0.55 -23.91
N ILE A 257 25.77 0.21 -22.93
CA ILE A 257 25.40 0.12 -21.51
C ILE A 257 26.17 1.20 -20.75
N SER A 258 25.44 2.11 -20.09
CA SER A 258 26.02 3.27 -19.40
C SER A 258 26.44 2.97 -17.96
N GLY A 259 25.98 1.86 -17.38
CA GLY A 259 26.34 1.47 -16.01
C GLY A 259 25.68 0.18 -15.58
N VAL A 260 26.01 -0.27 -14.37
CA VAL A 260 25.48 -1.51 -13.78
C VAL A 260 25.24 -1.35 -12.29
N THR A 261 24.16 -1.90 -11.79
CA THR A 261 23.85 -1.86 -10.35
C THR A 261 24.57 -2.98 -9.62
N LEU A 262 25.43 -2.61 -8.67
CA LEU A 262 26.02 -3.49 -7.68
C LEU A 262 25.17 -3.41 -6.38
N SER A 263 24.71 -4.54 -5.89
CA SER A 263 23.98 -4.66 -4.64
C SER A 263 24.78 -5.48 -3.63
N LEU A 264 24.70 -5.11 -2.35
CA LEU A 264 25.19 -5.92 -1.25
C LEU A 264 24.03 -6.54 -0.49
N ILE A 265 24.15 -7.83 -0.20
CA ILE A 265 23.27 -8.55 0.72
C ILE A 265 24.11 -9.11 1.87
N MET A 266 23.53 -9.22 3.06
CA MET A 266 24.17 -9.82 4.23
C MET A 266 23.22 -10.78 4.94
N GLY A 267 23.76 -11.90 5.42
CA GLY A 267 22.97 -12.90 6.14
C GLY A 267 23.71 -14.22 6.30
N GLU A 268 22.96 -15.29 6.49
CA GLU A 268 23.50 -16.65 6.60
C GLU A 268 24.22 -17.09 5.32
N THR A 269 25.17 -18.02 5.48
CA THR A 269 25.93 -18.55 4.34
C THR A 269 25.00 -19.02 3.24
N ILE A 270 25.14 -18.43 2.05
CA ILE A 270 24.41 -18.85 0.87
C ILE A 270 25.01 -20.15 0.34
N ALA A 271 24.54 -21.27 0.82
CA ALA A 271 24.78 -22.55 0.16
C ALA A 271 23.76 -22.71 -0.97
N VAL A 272 24.24 -22.99 -2.16
CA VAL A 272 23.45 -23.07 -3.42
C VAL A 272 22.20 -23.96 -3.35
N ASN A 273 22.08 -24.79 -2.35
CA ASN A 273 21.05 -25.82 -2.20
C ASN A 273 20.25 -25.75 -0.88
N SER A 274 20.39 -24.68 -0.07
CA SER A 274 19.62 -24.60 1.17
C SER A 274 18.32 -23.79 0.98
N SER A 275 17.22 -24.39 1.36
CA SER A 275 15.87 -23.80 1.32
C SER A 275 15.60 -22.76 2.42
N THR A 276 16.59 -22.41 3.23
CA THR A 276 16.43 -21.51 4.39
C THR A 276 17.55 -20.48 4.41
N GLN A 277 17.52 -19.58 3.46
CA GLN A 277 18.48 -18.47 3.45
C GLN A 277 17.81 -17.23 4.02
N ARG A 278 18.30 -16.78 5.19
CA ARG A 278 17.91 -15.50 5.77
C ARG A 278 18.97 -14.47 5.44
N VAL A 279 18.79 -13.75 4.36
CA VAL A 279 19.63 -12.63 3.98
C VAL A 279 18.76 -11.40 3.78
N LYS A 280 19.34 -10.23 4.04
CA LYS A 280 18.68 -8.93 3.82
C LYS A 280 19.56 -8.03 2.96
N PRO A 281 18.98 -7.09 2.19
CA PRO A 281 19.76 -6.12 1.44
C PRO A 281 20.46 -5.16 2.41
N VAL A 282 21.72 -4.85 2.10
CA VAL A 282 22.50 -3.80 2.77
C VAL A 282 22.35 -2.47 2.03
N GLY A 283 22.42 -2.54 0.70
CA GLY A 283 22.30 -1.38 -0.16
C GLY A 283 22.75 -1.67 -1.58
N SER A 284 22.61 -0.69 -2.46
CA SER A 284 23.05 -0.79 -3.85
C SER A 284 23.65 0.52 -4.36
N VAL A 285 24.54 0.41 -5.36
CA VAL A 285 25.13 1.55 -6.07
C VAL A 285 25.10 1.30 -7.57
N TYR A 286 24.99 2.37 -8.34
CA TYR A 286 25.06 2.32 -9.81
C TYR A 286 26.47 2.68 -10.27
N LEU A 287 27.19 1.72 -10.83
CA LEU A 287 28.58 1.85 -11.27
C LEU A 287 28.63 2.31 -12.72
N THR A 288 29.35 3.41 -12.96
CA THR A 288 29.64 3.94 -14.29
C THR A 288 31.13 4.07 -14.54
N ASN A 289 31.96 3.91 -13.49
CA ASN A 289 33.42 4.06 -13.52
C ASN A 289 34.09 2.80 -14.08
N GLY A 290 35.09 3.00 -14.93
CA GLY A 290 35.88 1.92 -15.54
C GLY A 290 36.98 1.36 -14.64
N PRO A 291 37.64 0.23 -15.05
CA PRO A 291 38.70 -0.41 -14.25
C PRO A 291 39.91 0.47 -13.97
N ASP A 292 40.18 1.45 -14.84
CA ASP A 292 41.29 2.39 -14.68
C ASP A 292 41.04 3.42 -13.56
N LEU A 293 39.79 3.58 -13.10
CA LEU A 293 39.41 4.51 -12.05
C LEU A 293 38.45 3.85 -11.06
N PRO A 294 38.90 2.86 -10.27
CA PRO A 294 38.05 2.20 -9.29
C PRO A 294 37.67 3.16 -8.16
N GLU A 295 36.37 3.17 -7.79
CA GLU A 295 35.84 4.03 -6.73
C GLU A 295 35.52 3.24 -5.45
N ILE A 296 35.53 3.96 -4.32
CA ILE A 296 35.20 3.39 -3.02
C ILE A 296 33.75 3.75 -2.69
N PHE A 297 32.96 2.72 -2.42
CA PHE A 297 31.56 2.86 -2.02
C PHE A 297 31.41 2.44 -0.56
N GLU A 298 30.61 3.21 0.20
CA GLU A 298 30.34 2.96 1.60
C GLU A 298 28.86 2.62 1.80
N PHE A 299 28.63 1.56 2.59
CA PHE A 299 27.31 1.13 3.02
C PHE A 299 27.27 1.08 4.55
N ARG A 300 26.16 1.51 5.13
CA ARG A 300 25.92 1.48 6.56
C ARG A 300 24.60 0.79 6.88
N GLY A 301 24.51 0.21 8.05
CA GLY A 301 23.29 -0.41 8.55
C GLY A 301 23.44 -0.78 10.02
N ARG A 302 22.36 -1.32 10.57
CA ARG A 302 22.35 -1.75 11.97
C ARG A 302 22.41 -3.26 12.05
N ILE A 303 23.23 -3.76 12.98
CA ILE A 303 23.45 -5.19 13.20
C ILE A 303 22.15 -5.88 13.60
N GLU A 304 21.33 -5.22 14.38
CA GLU A 304 20.06 -5.70 14.89
C GLU A 304 19.06 -6.08 13.78
N ASN A 305 19.16 -5.46 12.60
CA ASN A 305 18.30 -5.74 11.45
C ASN A 305 18.72 -6.99 10.66
N PHE A 306 19.86 -7.59 11.02
CA PHE A 306 20.38 -8.79 10.35
C PHE A 306 20.35 -9.97 11.33
N PRO A 307 19.27 -10.74 11.35
CA PRO A 307 19.00 -11.72 12.38
C PRO A 307 20.10 -12.80 12.48
N PHE A 308 20.39 -13.21 13.72
CA PHE A 308 21.23 -14.34 14.02
C PHE A 308 20.40 -15.61 14.02
N THR A 309 20.80 -16.62 13.26
CA THR A 309 20.37 -17.98 13.55
C THR A 309 21.33 -18.61 14.52
N LYS A 310 20.79 -19.30 15.49
CA LYS A 310 21.59 -20.19 16.34
C LYS A 310 22.29 -21.22 15.45
N GLY A 311 23.59 -21.41 15.64
CA GLY A 311 24.41 -22.31 14.83
C GLY A 311 23.73 -23.67 14.65
N ARG A 312 23.85 -24.24 13.44
CA ARG A 312 23.30 -25.57 13.15
C ARG A 312 24.10 -26.61 13.84
N GLU A 313 23.42 -27.52 14.53
CA GLU A 313 24.04 -28.73 15.02
C GLU A 313 24.35 -29.67 13.84
N LYS A 314 25.60 -29.90 13.55
CA LYS A 314 26.06 -30.89 12.57
C LYS A 314 26.96 -31.87 13.26
N ASN A 315 26.55 -33.14 13.29
CA ASN A 315 27.26 -34.23 13.93
C ASN A 315 27.56 -34.01 15.45
N GLY A 316 26.59 -33.41 16.18
CA GLY A 316 26.76 -33.12 17.60
C GLY A 316 27.68 -31.94 17.93
N SER A 317 28.12 -31.19 16.95
CA SER A 317 28.92 -30.00 17.12
C SER A 317 28.16 -28.78 16.58
N LEU A 318 28.01 -27.75 17.41
CA LEU A 318 27.52 -26.42 16.97
C LEU A 318 28.52 -25.83 15.99
N GLN A 319 28.07 -25.62 14.74
CA GLN A 319 28.85 -24.88 13.77
C GLN A 319 28.74 -23.39 14.11
N PRO A 320 29.80 -22.59 14.08
CA PRO A 320 29.72 -21.16 14.31
C PRO A 320 28.81 -20.52 13.27
N ASP A 321 28.01 -19.54 13.71
CA ASP A 321 27.22 -18.69 12.84
C ASP A 321 28.16 -17.96 11.89
N THR A 322 28.15 -18.36 10.63
CA THR A 322 28.90 -17.65 9.60
C THR A 322 27.95 -16.72 8.86
N ARG A 323 28.16 -15.44 9.04
CA ARG A 323 27.53 -14.42 8.18
C ARG A 323 28.38 -14.12 7.02
N VAL A 324 27.73 -13.84 5.91
CA VAL A 324 28.42 -13.50 4.66
C VAL A 324 27.87 -12.20 4.13
N VAL A 325 28.75 -11.26 3.86
CA VAL A 325 28.44 -10.11 3.03
C VAL A 325 28.70 -10.49 1.58
N THR A 326 27.66 -10.44 0.76
CA THR A 326 27.74 -10.92 -0.61
C THR A 326 27.41 -9.82 -1.59
N PRO A 327 28.35 -9.44 -2.46
CA PRO A 327 28.09 -8.58 -3.59
C PRO A 327 27.39 -9.35 -4.72
N GLN A 328 26.41 -8.69 -5.36
CA GLN A 328 25.69 -9.22 -6.51
C GLN A 328 25.42 -8.11 -7.54
N ILE A 329 25.37 -8.49 -8.80
CA ILE A 329 24.99 -7.58 -9.89
C ILE A 329 23.48 -7.70 -10.12
N LEU A 330 22.78 -6.57 -10.16
CA LEU A 330 21.38 -6.50 -10.54
C LEU A 330 21.24 -6.10 -12.02
N TYR A 331 21.77 -6.92 -12.90
CA TYR A 331 21.62 -6.77 -14.35
C TYR A 331 21.01 -8.03 -14.94
N ASP A 332 19.98 -7.87 -15.72
CA ASP A 332 19.34 -8.96 -16.44
C ASP A 332 18.76 -8.43 -17.76
N ASP A 333 19.29 -8.90 -18.88
CA ASP A 333 18.78 -8.61 -20.22
C ASP A 333 17.94 -9.77 -20.77
N GLY A 334 17.66 -10.78 -19.97
CA GLY A 334 16.91 -11.98 -20.35
C GLY A 334 17.74 -13.04 -21.08
N THR A 335 19.03 -12.81 -21.34
CA THR A 335 19.88 -13.75 -22.12
C THR A 335 20.64 -14.76 -21.25
N LEU A 336 20.61 -14.60 -19.96
CA LEU A 336 21.43 -15.33 -18.98
C LEU A 336 21.30 -16.85 -18.96
N ASN A 337 20.19 -17.37 -19.42
CA ASN A 337 19.88 -18.79 -19.29
C ASN A 337 20.24 -19.61 -20.54
N ASP A 338 20.66 -18.97 -21.59
CA ASP A 338 20.87 -19.62 -22.89
C ASP A 338 22.22 -20.32 -22.99
N GLY A 339 22.97 -20.36 -21.90
CA GLY A 339 24.35 -20.89 -21.93
C GLY A 339 25.33 -19.99 -22.72
N ASN A 340 24.82 -18.90 -23.23
CA ASN A 340 25.62 -17.96 -24.00
C ASN A 340 26.49 -17.12 -23.06
N ARG A 341 27.76 -17.46 -22.98
CA ARG A 341 28.74 -16.75 -22.18
C ARG A 341 29.25 -15.52 -22.93
N ASN A 342 28.35 -14.74 -23.50
CA ASN A 342 28.76 -13.61 -24.31
C ASN A 342 29.39 -12.51 -23.46
N LEU A 343 30.51 -12.03 -23.92
CA LEU A 343 31.29 -10.86 -23.41
C LEU A 343 30.50 -9.54 -23.47
N THR A 344 29.23 -9.59 -23.88
CA THR A 344 28.36 -8.44 -24.07
C THR A 344 27.67 -7.98 -22.78
N MET A 345 27.83 -8.72 -21.67
CA MET A 345 27.25 -8.37 -20.38
C MET A 345 28.17 -7.50 -19.54
N PRO A 346 27.63 -6.55 -18.75
CA PRO A 346 28.43 -5.81 -17.81
C PRO A 346 29.04 -6.73 -16.74
N ARG A 347 30.25 -6.41 -16.34
CA ARG A 347 30.96 -7.06 -15.24
C ARG A 347 31.32 -6.04 -14.18
N VAL A 348 31.33 -6.42 -12.92
CA VAL A 348 31.83 -5.61 -11.81
C VAL A 348 33.15 -6.21 -11.35
N ILE A 349 34.20 -5.38 -11.29
CA ILE A 349 35.50 -5.71 -10.73
C ILE A 349 35.51 -5.29 -9.28
N LEU A 350 35.85 -6.20 -8.36
CA LEU A 350 36.03 -5.94 -6.94
C LEU A 350 37.48 -6.06 -6.55
N ASN A 351 38.05 -5.02 -5.96
CA ASN A 351 39.43 -5.04 -5.51
C ASN A 351 39.51 -5.49 -4.04
N TRP A 352 38.73 -4.86 -3.17
CA TRP A 352 38.68 -5.21 -1.76
C TRP A 352 37.34 -4.80 -1.13
N MET A 353 37.03 -5.40 -0.01
CA MET A 353 35.90 -5.05 0.87
C MET A 353 36.33 -5.08 2.34
N GLU A 354 35.88 -4.11 3.10
CA GLU A 354 36.10 -3.98 4.53
C GLU A 354 34.78 -3.97 5.29
N PHE A 355 34.79 -4.56 6.47
CA PHE A 355 33.68 -4.54 7.41
C PHE A 355 34.20 -4.04 8.77
N GLU A 356 33.49 -3.08 9.34
CA GLU A 356 33.73 -2.55 10.68
C GLU A 356 32.42 -2.56 11.47
N ALA A 357 32.46 -3.05 12.73
CA ALA A 357 31.30 -2.99 13.63
C ALA A 357 31.70 -3.25 15.09
N PRO A 358 31.05 -2.61 16.09
CA PRO A 358 30.15 -1.48 15.93
C PRO A 358 30.92 -0.18 15.64
N VAL A 359 30.40 0.62 14.74
CA VAL A 359 31.01 1.92 14.38
C VAL A 359 30.33 3.04 15.13
N SER A 360 31.12 3.90 15.75
CA SER A 360 30.66 5.17 16.29
C SER A 360 31.81 6.16 16.31
N GLU A 361 31.62 7.29 15.69
CA GLU A 361 32.62 8.39 15.69
C GLU A 361 32.77 9.00 17.09
N ILE A 362 31.64 9.13 17.80
CA ILE A 362 31.58 9.68 19.15
C ILE A 362 30.93 8.63 20.06
N TRP A 363 31.49 8.46 21.26
CA TRP A 363 30.93 7.58 22.26
C TRP A 363 30.59 8.34 23.56
N PRO A 364 29.40 8.23 24.11
CA PRO A 364 28.23 7.48 23.53
C PRO A 364 27.67 8.10 22.23
N PRO A 365 27.04 7.32 21.37
CA PRO A 365 26.49 7.81 20.10
C PRO A 365 25.31 8.77 20.28
N SER A 366 24.98 9.54 19.26
CA SER A 366 23.96 10.60 19.31
C SER A 366 22.56 10.13 19.72
N HIS A 367 22.18 8.91 19.36
CA HIS A 367 20.90 8.34 19.77
C HIS A 367 20.83 8.10 21.29
N HIS A 368 21.95 7.75 21.93
CA HIS A 368 22.05 7.64 23.38
C HIS A 368 21.93 9.01 24.06
N THR A 369 22.72 10.00 23.59
CA THR A 369 22.72 11.36 24.20
C THR A 369 21.44 12.14 23.92
N ARG A 370 20.64 11.74 22.92
CA ARG A 370 19.29 12.25 22.70
C ARG A 370 18.36 11.89 23.87
N ILE A 371 18.50 10.68 24.42
CA ILE A 371 17.69 10.17 25.53
C ILE A 371 18.33 10.54 26.88
N LEU A 372 19.61 10.21 27.05
CA LEU A 372 20.39 10.52 28.24
C LEU A 372 21.24 11.77 27.99
N PHE A 373 20.56 12.91 27.87
CA PHE A 373 21.14 14.20 27.55
C PHE A 373 21.96 14.79 28.72
N ASP A 374 22.89 15.70 28.41
CA ASP A 374 23.63 16.42 29.42
C ASP A 374 22.72 17.38 30.16
N SER A 375 22.71 17.23 31.51
CA SER A 375 21.99 18.10 32.43
C SER A 375 22.81 18.33 33.69
N PRO A 376 22.86 19.56 34.20
CA PRO A 376 23.47 19.85 35.50
C PRO A 376 22.84 19.02 36.62
N THR A 377 21.62 18.59 36.46
CA THR A 377 20.85 17.80 37.42
C THR A 377 21.40 16.38 37.56
N ARG A 378 22.03 15.84 36.50
CA ARG A 378 22.51 14.44 36.46
C ARG A 378 23.48 14.12 37.63
N LEU A 379 24.38 15.04 37.94
CA LEU A 379 25.35 14.86 39.02
C LEU A 379 24.85 15.39 40.38
N LYS A 380 24.05 16.47 40.39
CA LYS A 380 23.58 17.12 41.62
C LYS A 380 22.38 16.41 42.24
N ASN A 381 21.47 15.89 41.45
CA ASN A 381 20.27 15.21 41.90
C ASN A 381 19.85 14.13 40.87
N PRO A 382 20.46 12.92 40.94
CA PRO A 382 20.20 11.86 39.98
C PRO A 382 18.71 11.48 39.85
N LYS A 383 17.95 11.60 40.95
CA LYS A 383 16.51 11.30 40.91
C LYS A 383 15.75 12.34 40.10
N ALA A 384 16.02 13.62 40.26
CA ALA A 384 15.44 14.67 39.45
C ALA A 384 15.83 14.52 37.97
N TYR A 385 17.08 14.08 37.69
CA TYR A 385 17.50 13.79 36.32
C TYR A 385 16.70 12.64 35.68
N VAL A 386 16.45 11.56 36.42
CA VAL A 386 15.60 10.48 35.93
C VAL A 386 14.20 10.99 35.55
N ARG A 387 13.62 11.86 36.39
CA ARG A 387 12.33 12.48 36.10
C ARG A 387 12.37 13.31 34.82
N GLU A 388 13.43 14.12 34.61
CA GLU A 388 13.63 14.89 33.36
C GLU A 388 13.70 13.95 32.12
N VAL A 389 14.42 12.83 32.24
CA VAL A 389 14.54 11.84 31.17
C VAL A 389 13.17 11.19 30.85
N ILE A 390 12.45 10.76 31.88
CA ILE A 390 11.11 10.16 31.72
C ILE A 390 10.14 11.16 31.09
N ASP A 391 10.09 12.41 31.61
CA ASP A 391 9.20 13.46 31.08
C ASP A 391 9.47 13.71 29.59
N ARG A 392 10.74 13.96 29.24
CA ARG A 392 11.12 14.24 27.84
C ARG A 392 10.82 13.07 26.90
N PHE A 393 11.14 11.84 27.32
CA PHE A 393 10.93 10.65 26.49
C PHE A 393 9.43 10.32 26.38
N ALA A 394 8.71 10.32 27.50
CA ALA A 394 7.28 10.02 27.51
C ALA A 394 6.47 11.08 26.76
N SER A 395 6.75 12.38 26.95
CA SER A 395 6.09 13.44 26.21
C SER A 395 6.26 13.28 24.69
N ARG A 396 7.46 12.90 24.26
CA ARG A 396 7.74 12.64 22.85
C ARG A 396 7.02 11.38 22.35
N ALA A 397 7.06 10.29 23.12
CA ALA A 397 6.41 9.02 22.80
C ALA A 397 4.87 9.15 22.76
N PHE A 398 4.29 9.93 23.66
CA PHE A 398 2.83 10.16 23.75
C PHE A 398 2.33 11.22 22.78
N ARG A 399 3.24 11.87 22.05
CA ARG A 399 2.91 12.92 21.05
C ARG A 399 2.20 14.14 21.65
N ARG A 400 2.31 14.31 22.96
CA ARG A 400 1.80 15.41 23.79
C ARG A 400 2.61 15.53 25.08
N PRO A 401 2.53 16.64 25.81
CA PRO A 401 3.13 16.70 27.14
C PRO A 401 2.61 15.57 28.04
N ALA A 402 3.52 14.84 28.69
CA ALA A 402 3.17 13.86 29.69
C ALA A 402 2.65 14.53 30.96
N THR A 403 1.64 13.98 31.59
CA THR A 403 1.11 14.49 32.84
C THR A 403 2.02 14.11 34.03
N ASN A 404 2.00 14.87 35.11
CA ASN A 404 2.71 14.50 36.32
C ASN A 404 2.36 13.11 36.85
N PHE A 405 1.09 12.72 36.72
CA PHE A 405 0.63 11.39 37.12
C PHE A 405 1.29 10.28 36.29
N GLU A 406 1.42 10.46 34.99
CA GLU A 406 2.08 9.50 34.09
C GLU A 406 3.59 9.41 34.42
N ILE A 407 4.24 10.54 34.61
CA ILE A 407 5.66 10.62 34.99
C ILE A 407 5.90 9.91 36.32
N ASP A 408 5.09 10.20 37.37
CA ASP A 408 5.18 9.58 38.69
C ASP A 408 5.03 8.06 38.65
N ARG A 409 4.21 7.51 37.70
CA ARG A 409 4.08 6.06 37.50
C ARG A 409 5.39 5.45 37.01
N PHE A 410 6.04 6.05 36.03
CA PHE A 410 7.30 5.53 35.47
C PHE A 410 8.46 5.77 36.44
N GLU A 411 8.45 6.84 37.23
CA GLU A 411 9.42 7.07 38.29
C GLU A 411 9.36 5.97 39.37
N LYS A 412 8.14 5.52 39.74
CA LYS A 412 7.97 4.37 40.64
C LYS A 412 8.53 3.07 40.05
N ILE A 413 8.37 2.86 38.73
CA ILE A 413 8.94 1.68 38.06
C ILE A 413 10.47 1.76 38.15
N TYR A 414 11.06 2.92 37.89
CA TYR A 414 12.51 3.12 38.02
C TYR A 414 13.00 2.82 39.45
N ASP A 415 12.31 3.34 40.48
CA ASP A 415 12.66 3.11 41.88
C ASP A 415 12.59 1.60 42.23
N LEU A 416 11.66 0.86 41.62
CA LEU A 416 11.50 -0.58 41.84
C LEU A 416 12.60 -1.40 41.14
N VAL A 417 12.96 -1.09 39.89
CA VAL A 417 13.92 -1.90 39.12
C VAL A 417 15.37 -1.52 39.38
N ARG A 418 15.64 -0.30 39.81
CA ARG A 418 17.02 0.22 40.00
C ARG A 418 17.88 -0.62 40.96
N PRO A 419 17.36 -1.11 42.12
CA PRO A 419 18.14 -1.93 43.04
C PRO A 419 18.51 -3.32 42.49
N GLU A 420 17.73 -3.85 41.53
CA GLU A 420 17.89 -5.19 40.95
C GLU A 420 18.81 -5.20 39.70
N LEU A 421 19.25 -4.03 39.23
CA LEU A 421 20.00 -3.89 37.99
C LEU A 421 21.40 -3.28 38.23
N ASP A 422 22.39 -3.79 37.47
CA ASP A 422 23.82 -3.47 37.66
C ASP A 422 24.20 -2.02 37.32
N SER A 423 23.44 -1.36 36.44
CA SER A 423 23.79 -0.01 35.98
C SER A 423 22.61 0.93 35.95
N PHE A 424 22.91 2.23 35.95
CA PHE A 424 21.95 3.31 35.76
C PHE A 424 21.25 3.15 34.40
N GLU A 425 22.00 2.90 33.34
CA GLU A 425 21.54 2.75 31.99
C GLU A 425 20.54 1.56 31.85
N SER A 426 20.84 0.45 32.53
CA SER A 426 19.95 -0.72 32.56
C SER A 426 18.60 -0.42 33.21
N ALA A 427 18.60 0.31 34.33
CA ALA A 427 17.37 0.71 35.00
C ALA A 427 16.52 1.69 34.12
N VAL A 428 17.18 2.63 33.47
CA VAL A 428 16.48 3.54 32.54
C VAL A 428 15.93 2.78 31.34
N ARG A 429 16.66 1.80 30.76
CA ARG A 429 16.17 0.96 29.65
C ARG A 429 14.87 0.26 30.02
N GLU A 430 14.82 -0.45 31.15
CA GLU A 430 13.60 -1.13 31.60
C GLU A 430 12.44 -0.17 31.87
N THR A 431 12.72 0.98 32.47
CA THR A 431 11.73 2.02 32.74
C THR A 431 11.11 2.57 31.43
N LEU A 432 11.96 2.91 30.46
CA LEU A 432 11.50 3.46 29.18
C LEU A 432 10.87 2.40 28.27
N ALA A 433 11.24 1.13 28.42
CA ALA A 433 10.53 0.05 27.76
C ALA A 433 9.06 -0.03 28.21
N MET A 434 8.77 0.27 29.50
CA MET A 434 7.39 0.35 30.00
C MET A 434 6.61 1.53 29.42
N VAL A 435 7.29 2.62 29.03
CA VAL A 435 6.66 3.72 28.29
C VAL A 435 6.19 3.23 26.93
N LEU A 436 7.01 2.44 26.24
CA LEU A 436 6.73 1.95 24.87
C LEU A 436 5.65 0.86 24.80
N ILE A 437 5.23 0.28 25.91
CA ILE A 437 4.10 -0.66 25.97
C ILE A 437 2.86 -0.06 26.64
N SER A 438 2.93 1.21 27.02
CA SER A 438 1.78 1.88 27.64
C SER A 438 0.68 2.17 26.61
N PRO A 439 -0.60 2.19 27.02
CA PRO A 439 -1.69 2.59 26.13
C PRO A 439 -1.47 3.97 25.49
N GLN A 440 -0.88 4.90 26.21
CA GLN A 440 -0.57 6.25 25.73
C GLN A 440 0.38 6.26 24.52
N PHE A 441 1.23 5.26 24.42
CA PHE A 441 2.11 5.09 23.28
C PHE A 441 1.45 4.27 22.17
N LEU A 442 0.87 3.12 22.53
CA LEU A 442 0.37 2.14 21.56
C LEU A 442 -0.92 2.58 20.84
N PHE A 443 -1.70 3.51 21.42
CA PHE A 443 -2.96 3.96 20.84
C PHE A 443 -2.89 5.43 20.37
N HIS A 444 -3.68 5.76 19.35
CA HIS A 444 -3.75 7.11 18.80
C HIS A 444 -4.49 8.08 19.72
N THR A 445 -5.60 7.67 20.24
CA THR A 445 -6.44 8.49 21.14
C THR A 445 -6.70 7.70 22.40
N ILE A 446 -6.66 8.38 23.53
CA ILE A 446 -7.07 7.83 24.82
C ILE A 446 -8.37 8.55 25.21
N ALA A 447 -9.38 7.78 25.54
CA ALA A 447 -10.72 8.29 25.88
C ALA A 447 -10.78 9.00 27.26
N ASP A 448 -9.74 9.73 27.64
CA ASP A 448 -9.70 10.53 28.88
C ASP A 448 -9.82 12.01 28.53
N GLU A 449 -11.04 12.55 28.65
CA GLU A 449 -11.35 13.96 28.38
C GLU A 449 -10.50 14.96 29.20
N LYS A 450 -9.90 14.52 30.31
CA LYS A 450 -9.03 15.38 31.15
C LYS A 450 -7.64 15.55 30.60
N VAL A 451 -7.23 14.70 29.65
CA VAL A 451 -5.89 14.67 29.08
C VAL A 451 -5.92 14.97 27.58
N ALA A 452 -7.09 14.90 26.95
CA ALA A 452 -7.30 15.16 25.53
C ALA A 452 -6.96 16.64 25.21
N ASP A 453 -6.03 16.83 24.27
CA ASP A 453 -5.70 18.14 23.70
C ASP A 453 -5.93 18.07 22.19
N GLU A 454 -7.02 18.68 21.74
CA GLU A 454 -7.43 18.70 20.33
C GLU A 454 -6.31 19.09 19.36
N GLN A 455 -5.40 19.99 19.78
CA GLN A 455 -4.32 20.45 18.92
C GLN A 455 -3.23 19.37 18.74
N HIS A 456 -2.87 18.66 19.81
CA HIS A 456 -1.91 17.57 19.74
C HIS A 456 -2.50 16.34 19.05
N GLU A 457 -3.78 16.06 19.26
CA GLU A 457 -4.49 14.99 18.54
C GLU A 457 -4.55 15.26 17.05
N PHE A 458 -4.87 16.50 16.65
CA PHE A 458 -4.88 16.89 15.25
C PHE A 458 -3.48 16.82 14.64
N ALA A 459 -2.43 17.30 15.34
CA ALA A 459 -1.04 17.18 14.91
C ALA A 459 -0.64 15.71 14.68
N SER A 460 -1.04 14.82 15.59
CA SER A 460 -0.81 13.38 15.47
C SER A 460 -1.54 12.80 14.28
N ARG A 461 -2.84 13.06 14.14
CA ARG A 461 -3.65 12.55 13.02
C ARG A 461 -3.06 12.98 11.68
N LEU A 462 -2.67 14.25 11.54
CA LEU A 462 -2.06 14.77 10.32
C LEU A 462 -0.73 14.08 10.00
N SER A 463 0.13 13.90 11.00
CA SER A 463 1.42 13.25 10.83
C SER A 463 1.29 11.76 10.51
N TYR A 464 0.44 11.02 11.20
CA TYR A 464 0.22 9.60 10.91
C TYR A 464 -0.45 9.40 9.55
N PHE A 465 -1.34 10.29 9.15
CA PHE A 465 -1.92 10.24 7.81
C PHE A 465 -0.84 10.37 6.72
N LEU A 466 0.02 11.42 6.82
CA LEU A 466 0.90 11.80 5.71
C LEU A 466 2.32 11.19 5.80
N TRP A 467 2.72 10.66 6.96
CA TRP A 467 4.04 10.05 7.18
C TRP A 467 3.98 8.62 7.72
N GLY A 468 2.82 8.19 8.21
CA GLY A 468 2.70 6.93 8.95
C GLY A 468 3.55 6.91 10.21
N SER A 469 3.79 8.07 10.83
CA SER A 469 4.68 8.24 11.98
C SER A 469 4.29 9.42 12.85
N MET A 470 4.95 9.54 14.01
CA MET A 470 4.74 10.60 15.00
C MET A 470 5.02 12.00 14.45
N PRO A 471 4.35 13.06 15.00
CA PRO A 471 4.61 14.44 14.60
C PRO A 471 6.04 14.88 14.95
N ASP A 472 6.61 15.74 14.11
CA ASP A 472 7.89 16.37 14.38
C ASP A 472 7.76 17.54 15.35
N GLU A 473 8.90 18.14 15.73
CA GLU A 473 8.92 19.23 16.70
C GLU A 473 8.21 20.49 16.20
N GLU A 474 8.18 20.71 14.87
CA GLU A 474 7.47 21.85 14.29
C GLU A 474 5.96 21.71 14.49
N LEU A 475 5.39 20.53 14.17
CA LEU A 475 3.97 20.27 14.41
C LEU A 475 3.61 20.32 15.89
N LEU A 476 4.43 19.75 16.75
CA LEU A 476 4.20 19.78 18.21
C LEU A 476 4.28 21.20 18.77
N SER A 477 5.19 22.04 18.25
CA SER A 477 5.27 23.45 18.63
C SER A 477 4.03 24.23 18.21
N LEU A 478 3.54 24.01 16.97
CA LEU A 478 2.31 24.63 16.49
C LEU A 478 1.09 24.19 17.32
N ALA A 479 1.06 22.92 17.76
CA ALA A 479 0.01 22.41 18.64
C ALA A 479 0.07 23.11 20.03
N ARG A 480 1.25 23.18 20.66
CA ARG A 480 1.45 23.89 21.93
C ARG A 480 1.01 25.36 21.85
N ASP A 481 1.32 26.01 20.74
CA ASP A 481 0.95 27.42 20.49
C ASP A 481 -0.52 27.59 20.06
N LYS A 482 -1.29 26.50 19.96
CA LYS A 482 -2.71 26.49 19.50
C LYS A 482 -2.92 27.08 18.09
N LYS A 483 -1.91 26.95 17.21
CA LYS A 483 -1.91 27.51 15.86
C LYS A 483 -2.54 26.58 14.81
N LEU A 484 -2.75 25.32 15.12
CA LEU A 484 -3.37 24.36 14.20
C LEU A 484 -4.91 24.51 14.05
N SER A 485 -5.44 25.66 14.47
CA SER A 485 -6.80 26.11 14.14
C SER A 485 -6.85 26.97 12.87
N ASP A 486 -5.72 27.56 12.46
CA ASP A 486 -5.62 28.41 11.27
C ASP A 486 -5.49 27.56 10.01
N LYS A 487 -6.46 27.67 9.10
CA LYS A 487 -6.47 26.90 7.84
C LYS A 487 -5.24 27.13 6.97
N LYS A 488 -4.68 28.34 6.95
CA LYS A 488 -3.47 28.64 6.15
C LYS A 488 -2.23 27.95 6.73
N ILE A 489 -2.13 27.90 8.06
CA ILE A 489 -1.06 27.16 8.74
C ILE A 489 -1.20 25.67 8.46
N ILE A 490 -2.42 25.13 8.58
CA ILE A 490 -2.68 23.71 8.26
C ILE A 490 -2.29 23.40 6.81
N GLU A 491 -2.73 24.20 5.85
CA GLU A 491 -2.35 24.02 4.44
C GLU A 491 -0.83 24.05 4.23
N SER A 492 -0.15 25.01 4.84
CA SER A 492 1.32 25.10 4.77
C SER A 492 1.99 23.86 5.33
N GLN A 493 1.49 23.32 6.45
CA GLN A 493 2.02 22.10 7.04
C GLN A 493 1.74 20.87 6.17
N ILE A 494 0.56 20.73 5.59
CA ILE A 494 0.24 19.63 4.67
C ILE A 494 1.22 19.62 3.49
N ARG A 495 1.44 20.76 2.86
CA ARG A 495 2.37 20.87 1.73
C ARG A 495 3.82 20.56 2.16
N ARG A 496 4.23 20.99 3.35
CA ARG A 496 5.54 20.64 3.93
C ARG A 496 5.67 19.15 4.18
N LEU A 497 4.67 18.54 4.80
CA LEU A 497 4.67 17.10 5.09
C LEU A 497 4.70 16.26 3.82
N MET A 498 3.95 16.63 2.79
CA MET A 498 3.94 15.94 1.50
C MET A 498 5.24 16.13 0.71
N ALA A 499 5.97 17.23 0.91
CA ALA A 499 7.29 17.44 0.31
C ALA A 499 8.43 16.71 1.04
N ASP A 500 8.22 16.27 2.27
CA ASP A 500 9.20 15.50 3.05
C ASP A 500 9.30 14.07 2.53
N HIS A 501 10.51 13.50 2.54
CA HIS A 501 10.77 12.12 2.11
C HIS A 501 9.93 11.05 2.84
N ARG A 502 9.47 11.31 4.06
CA ARG A 502 8.60 10.42 4.84
C ARG A 502 7.21 10.25 4.23
N SER A 503 6.77 11.18 3.37
CA SER A 503 5.49 11.03 2.65
C SER A 503 5.44 9.79 1.75
N LYS A 504 6.61 9.25 1.35
CA LYS A 504 6.70 7.97 0.63
C LYS A 504 6.07 6.82 1.41
N ASN A 505 6.13 6.86 2.73
CA ASN A 505 5.50 5.87 3.60
C ASN A 505 3.98 5.86 3.42
N PHE A 506 3.36 7.05 3.44
CA PHE A 506 1.93 7.21 3.15
C PHE A 506 1.60 6.70 1.75
N VAL A 507 2.30 7.21 0.74
CA VAL A 507 2.02 6.85 -0.66
C VAL A 507 2.10 5.33 -0.85
N GLN A 508 3.13 4.69 -0.33
CA GLN A 508 3.33 3.25 -0.46
C GLN A 508 2.24 2.47 0.28
N ASN A 509 2.02 2.77 1.56
CA ASN A 509 1.06 2.02 2.40
C ASN A 509 -0.38 2.21 1.91
N PHE A 510 -0.78 3.45 1.61
CA PHE A 510 -2.09 3.78 1.07
C PHE A 510 -2.35 3.09 -0.26
N THR A 511 -1.41 3.21 -1.22
CA THR A 511 -1.58 2.67 -2.58
C THR A 511 -1.66 1.14 -2.58
N MET A 512 -0.80 0.47 -1.81
CA MET A 512 -0.78 -0.98 -1.71
C MET A 512 -2.13 -1.55 -1.25
N GLN A 513 -2.76 -0.90 -0.28
CA GLN A 513 -4.03 -1.33 0.29
C GLN A 513 -5.23 -0.88 -0.56
N TRP A 514 -5.28 0.40 -0.95
CA TRP A 514 -6.35 0.94 -1.80
C TRP A 514 -6.56 0.09 -3.06
N LEU A 515 -5.47 -0.24 -3.76
CA LEU A 515 -5.51 -0.98 -5.02
C LEU A 515 -5.41 -2.51 -4.82
N SER A 516 -5.32 -2.99 -3.57
CA SER A 516 -5.19 -4.41 -3.21
C SER A 516 -4.03 -5.11 -3.96
N LEU A 517 -2.85 -4.47 -4.00
CA LEU A 517 -1.74 -4.90 -4.85
C LEU A 517 -0.97 -6.12 -4.31
N ALA A 518 -1.06 -6.43 -3.01
CA ALA A 518 -0.29 -7.53 -2.40
C ALA A 518 -0.57 -8.88 -3.06
N LYS A 519 -1.82 -9.12 -3.49
CA LYS A 519 -2.24 -10.35 -4.16
C LYS A 519 -1.46 -10.67 -5.44
N MET A 520 -0.90 -9.66 -6.12
CA MET A 520 -0.10 -9.86 -7.33
C MET A 520 1.12 -10.75 -7.08
N LYS A 521 1.69 -10.73 -5.87
CA LYS A 521 2.84 -11.57 -5.52
C LYS A 521 2.51 -13.06 -5.46
N THR A 522 1.27 -13.42 -5.19
CA THR A 522 0.82 -14.81 -5.01
C THR A 522 0.27 -15.46 -6.28
N VAL A 523 0.01 -14.70 -7.34
CA VAL A 523 -0.51 -15.24 -8.60
C VAL A 523 0.55 -16.13 -9.27
N PRO A 524 0.29 -17.45 -9.49
CA PRO A 524 1.24 -18.35 -10.14
C PRO A 524 1.28 -18.09 -11.65
N ILE A 525 2.40 -17.59 -12.17
CA ILE A 525 2.53 -17.37 -13.62
C ILE A 525 2.89 -18.67 -14.34
N ASN A 526 2.14 -18.97 -15.41
CA ASN A 526 2.37 -20.15 -16.24
C ASN A 526 3.71 -20.03 -16.98
N GLN A 527 4.66 -20.86 -16.59
CA GLN A 527 6.03 -20.86 -17.12
C GLN A 527 6.15 -21.36 -18.55
N GLN A 528 5.21 -22.16 -19.03
CA GLN A 528 5.21 -22.65 -20.39
C GLN A 528 4.74 -21.59 -21.38
N LEU A 529 3.76 -20.77 -20.96
CA LEU A 529 3.23 -19.67 -21.78
C LEU A 529 4.11 -18.42 -21.72
N PHE A 530 4.69 -18.16 -20.56
CA PHE A 530 5.49 -16.95 -20.32
C PHE A 530 6.90 -17.29 -19.80
N PRO A 531 7.70 -18.04 -20.57
CA PRO A 531 9.01 -18.51 -20.10
C PRO A 531 9.97 -17.36 -19.78
N ARG A 532 9.86 -16.22 -20.48
CA ARG A 532 10.71 -15.05 -20.26
C ARG A 532 10.33 -14.27 -18.99
N PHE A 533 9.12 -14.34 -18.53
CA PHE A 533 8.72 -13.73 -17.24
C PHE A 533 9.55 -14.31 -16.08
N LEU A 534 10.01 -15.54 -16.21
CA LEU A 534 10.89 -16.20 -15.24
C LEU A 534 12.32 -15.65 -15.21
N TYR A 535 12.79 -15.01 -16.26
CA TYR A 535 14.12 -14.43 -16.27
C TYR A 535 14.22 -13.16 -15.44
N TYR A 536 13.09 -12.51 -15.20
CA TYR A 536 12.98 -11.40 -14.27
C TYR A 536 12.67 -11.87 -12.83
N VAL A 537 12.49 -13.16 -12.66
CA VAL A 537 12.21 -13.81 -11.37
C VAL A 537 13.51 -14.45 -10.88
N SER A 538 13.75 -14.38 -9.59
CA SER A 538 14.91 -15.04 -9.01
C SER A 538 14.95 -16.54 -9.38
N ALA A 539 16.15 -17.09 -9.56
CA ALA A 539 16.29 -18.50 -9.90
C ALA A 539 15.63 -19.49 -8.89
N GLY A 540 15.28 -18.98 -7.72
CA GLY A 540 14.54 -19.72 -6.67
C GLY A 540 13.06 -19.94 -6.98
N GLU A 541 12.38 -19.01 -7.62
CA GLU A 541 10.98 -19.21 -8.04
C GLU A 541 10.84 -20.36 -9.03
N ARG A 542 11.85 -20.63 -9.85
CA ARG A 542 11.86 -21.80 -10.75
C ARG A 542 11.86 -23.12 -10.04
N ARG A 543 12.34 -23.17 -8.80
CA ARG A 543 12.50 -24.40 -8.00
C ARG A 543 11.54 -24.45 -6.83
N GLY A 544 10.61 -23.48 -6.71
CA GLY A 544 9.80 -23.32 -5.52
C GLY A 544 10.59 -22.90 -4.28
N THR A 545 11.81 -22.35 -4.48
CA THR A 545 12.65 -21.83 -3.40
C THR A 545 12.91 -20.35 -3.67
N GLU A 546 12.49 -19.50 -2.77
CA GLU A 546 12.82 -18.07 -2.83
C GLU A 546 14.33 -17.86 -2.81
N GLN A 547 14.86 -17.13 -3.78
CA GLN A 547 16.19 -16.56 -3.66
C GLN A 547 16.09 -15.19 -3.00
N PRO A 548 16.71 -15.06 -1.83
CA PRO A 548 16.55 -13.84 -1.07
C PRO A 548 17.15 -12.65 -1.80
N TYR A 549 16.36 -11.58 -1.87
CA TYR A 549 16.75 -10.20 -2.17
C TYR A 549 17.34 -9.91 -3.55
N ARG A 550 16.83 -10.60 -4.55
CA ARG A 550 16.86 -10.09 -5.89
C ARG A 550 15.50 -9.48 -6.19
N PRO A 551 15.41 -8.15 -6.43
CA PRO A 551 14.16 -7.58 -6.86
C PRO A 551 13.72 -8.26 -8.17
N THR A 552 12.48 -8.69 -8.19
CA THR A 552 11.85 -9.33 -9.33
C THR A 552 11.14 -8.29 -10.17
N ILE A 553 10.70 -8.67 -11.38
CA ILE A 553 9.83 -7.80 -12.17
C ILE A 553 8.55 -7.43 -11.42
N ARG A 554 8.07 -8.29 -10.53
CA ARG A 554 6.89 -8.02 -9.69
C ARG A 554 7.15 -6.92 -8.67
N ASP A 555 8.33 -6.92 -8.04
CA ASP A 555 8.73 -5.87 -7.12
C ASP A 555 8.82 -4.52 -7.85
N PHE A 556 9.36 -4.53 -9.07
CA PHE A 556 9.40 -3.34 -9.91
C PHE A 556 8.01 -2.85 -10.33
N MET A 557 7.07 -3.76 -10.62
CA MET A 557 5.68 -3.38 -10.93
C MET A 557 4.95 -2.78 -9.72
N LEU A 558 5.25 -3.21 -8.50
CA LEU A 558 4.72 -2.59 -7.29
C LEU A 558 5.31 -1.19 -7.09
N GLU A 559 6.62 -1.04 -7.29
CA GLU A 559 7.29 0.26 -7.21
C GLU A 559 6.84 1.20 -8.35
N GLU A 560 6.58 0.68 -9.56
CA GLU A 560 5.93 1.43 -10.63
C GLU A 560 4.65 2.10 -10.13
N THR A 561 3.75 1.31 -9.56
CA THR A 561 2.42 1.80 -9.17
C THR A 561 2.48 2.76 -7.99
N THR A 562 3.25 2.43 -6.96
CA THR A 562 3.41 3.30 -5.80
C THR A 562 4.17 4.58 -6.15
N GLY A 563 5.23 4.49 -6.95
CA GLY A 563 5.98 5.64 -7.42
C GLY A 563 5.19 6.53 -8.38
N PHE A 564 4.37 5.94 -9.25
CA PHE A 564 3.46 6.69 -10.12
C PHE A 564 2.46 7.54 -9.31
N ILE A 565 1.80 6.97 -8.31
CA ILE A 565 0.91 7.70 -7.41
C ILE A 565 1.66 8.81 -6.67
N GLY A 566 2.89 8.52 -6.20
CA GLY A 566 3.75 9.52 -5.55
C GLY A 566 4.07 10.70 -6.47
N GLU A 567 4.37 10.42 -7.73
CA GLU A 567 4.63 11.45 -8.74
C GLU A 567 3.38 12.29 -9.04
N LEU A 568 2.20 11.66 -9.10
CA LEU A 568 0.93 12.39 -9.27
C LEU A 568 0.65 13.34 -8.10
N PHE A 569 0.87 12.91 -6.85
CA PHE A 569 0.77 13.80 -5.69
C PHE A 569 1.80 14.94 -5.74
N SER A 570 3.05 14.62 -6.08
CA SER A 570 4.13 15.60 -6.18
C SER A 570 3.85 16.68 -7.22
N ARG A 571 3.30 16.31 -8.36
CA ARG A 571 2.89 17.22 -9.44
C ARG A 571 1.57 17.93 -9.15
N ASN A 572 0.88 17.58 -8.09
CA ASN A 572 -0.52 17.98 -7.87
C ASN A 572 -1.36 17.74 -9.13
N ALA A 573 -1.24 16.56 -9.70
CA ALA A 573 -1.88 16.21 -10.97
C ALA A 573 -3.41 16.13 -10.83
N ASP A 574 -4.10 16.29 -11.96
CA ASP A 574 -5.54 16.04 -12.04
C ASP A 574 -5.84 14.55 -11.78
N VAL A 575 -6.94 14.26 -11.11
CA VAL A 575 -7.38 12.90 -10.76
C VAL A 575 -7.53 11.98 -11.98
N ILE A 576 -7.83 12.53 -13.16
CA ILE A 576 -7.96 11.74 -14.40
C ILE A 576 -6.66 11.07 -14.82
N ASN A 577 -5.49 11.56 -14.35
CA ASN A 577 -4.21 10.91 -14.60
C ASN A 577 -4.11 9.53 -13.97
N LEU A 578 -4.96 9.20 -13.00
CA LEU A 578 -5.11 7.82 -12.50
C LEU A 578 -5.64 6.88 -13.59
N ILE A 579 -6.47 7.37 -14.50
CA ILE A 579 -7.10 6.60 -15.58
C ILE A 579 -6.21 6.60 -16.82
N ASP A 580 -5.75 7.78 -17.24
CA ASP A 580 -4.87 7.95 -18.40
C ASP A 580 -3.81 9.01 -18.12
N SER A 581 -2.57 8.66 -18.38
CA SER A 581 -1.41 9.52 -18.11
C SER A 581 -0.49 9.56 -19.31
N ASP A 582 0.15 10.70 -19.53
CA ASP A 582 1.14 10.96 -20.57
C ASP A 582 2.56 10.49 -20.19
N PHE A 583 2.72 9.86 -19.02
CA PHE A 583 3.97 9.29 -18.56
C PHE A 583 3.79 7.93 -17.87
N ALA A 584 4.85 7.13 -17.88
CA ALA A 584 5.01 5.93 -17.07
C ALA A 584 6.15 6.11 -16.07
N TRP A 585 6.04 5.51 -14.88
CA TRP A 585 7.09 5.48 -13.86
C TRP A 585 7.82 4.15 -13.90
N VAL A 586 8.95 4.09 -14.61
CA VAL A 586 9.60 2.83 -14.96
C VAL A 586 11.12 2.86 -14.76
N ASN A 587 11.68 1.67 -14.57
CA ASN A 587 13.11 1.38 -14.69
C ASN A 587 13.37 0.57 -15.96
N GLN A 588 14.64 0.22 -16.23
CA GLN A 588 15.03 -0.52 -17.44
C GLN A 588 14.26 -1.86 -17.60
N PRO A 589 14.14 -2.75 -16.58
CA PRO A 589 13.42 -4.00 -16.73
C PRO A 589 11.94 -3.81 -17.13
N LEU A 590 11.27 -2.80 -16.55
CA LEU A 590 9.88 -2.49 -16.90
C LEU A 590 9.76 -1.85 -18.28
N ALA A 591 10.67 -0.96 -18.65
CA ALA A 591 10.69 -0.38 -20.00
C ALA A 591 10.84 -1.47 -21.07
N VAL A 592 11.72 -2.43 -20.85
CA VAL A 592 11.85 -3.61 -21.72
C VAL A 592 10.57 -4.46 -21.70
N HIS A 593 10.00 -4.67 -20.52
CA HIS A 593 8.75 -5.44 -20.38
C HIS A 593 7.61 -4.82 -21.16
N TYR A 594 7.43 -3.50 -21.11
CA TYR A 594 6.37 -2.78 -21.82
C TYR A 594 6.71 -2.39 -23.25
N GLY A 595 7.96 -2.57 -23.68
CA GLY A 595 8.37 -2.21 -25.03
C GLY A 595 8.58 -0.70 -25.26
N LEU A 596 8.93 0.06 -24.22
CA LEU A 596 9.08 1.53 -24.26
C LEU A 596 10.41 2.01 -24.90
N GLY A 597 11.14 1.15 -25.61
CA GLY A 597 12.38 1.52 -26.27
C GLY A 597 13.62 1.40 -25.38
N LYS A 598 14.71 2.03 -25.79
CA LYS A 598 16.00 1.96 -25.07
C LYS A 598 15.96 2.82 -23.82
N PHE A 599 16.18 2.17 -22.69
CA PHE A 599 16.16 2.75 -21.37
C PHE A 599 17.22 2.02 -20.53
N GLU A 600 18.03 2.74 -19.78
CA GLU A 600 19.12 2.14 -19.02
C GLU A 600 19.04 2.41 -17.53
N GLY A 601 19.44 1.42 -16.74
CA GLY A 601 19.57 1.50 -15.29
C GLY A 601 18.30 1.08 -14.51
N ASN A 602 18.52 0.66 -13.27
CA ASN A 602 17.47 0.16 -12.40
C ASN A 602 16.74 1.25 -11.59
N HIS A 603 17.18 2.52 -11.71
CA HIS A 603 16.50 3.62 -11.03
C HIS A 603 15.21 3.99 -11.76
N PHE A 604 14.16 4.22 -10.98
CA PHE A 604 12.86 4.64 -11.50
C PHE A 604 12.84 6.11 -11.89
N ARG A 605 12.10 6.42 -12.95
CA ARG A 605 11.86 7.80 -13.41
C ARG A 605 10.62 7.90 -14.28
N ALA A 606 10.07 9.10 -14.37
CA ALA A 606 8.98 9.40 -15.28
C ALA A 606 9.50 9.39 -16.73
N VAL A 607 8.84 8.62 -17.60
CA VAL A 607 9.11 8.52 -19.04
C VAL A 607 7.88 8.93 -19.80
N SER A 608 8.01 9.93 -20.67
CA SER A 608 6.90 10.38 -21.52
C SER A 608 6.43 9.28 -22.46
N LEU A 609 5.15 9.07 -22.52
CA LEU A 609 4.51 8.09 -23.39
C LEU A 609 4.15 8.71 -24.74
N LYS A 610 4.20 7.86 -25.77
CA LYS A 610 3.76 8.19 -27.12
C LYS A 610 2.34 7.63 -27.36
N PRO A 611 1.61 8.14 -28.34
CA PRO A 611 0.26 7.62 -28.66
C PRO A 611 0.22 6.13 -29.04
N GLU A 612 1.33 5.59 -29.55
CA GLU A 612 1.47 4.18 -29.88
C GLU A 612 1.73 3.27 -28.67
N ASP A 613 2.23 3.82 -27.56
CA ASP A 613 2.45 3.07 -26.32
C ASP A 613 1.09 2.71 -25.72
N LYS A 614 0.88 1.44 -25.47
CA LYS A 614 -0.42 0.90 -25.01
C LYS A 614 -0.50 0.81 -23.50
N ILE A 615 0.20 1.70 -22.81
CA ILE A 615 0.19 1.86 -21.35
C ILE A 615 -0.09 3.31 -21.00
N GLY A 616 -0.35 3.59 -19.75
CA GLY A 616 -0.67 4.92 -19.20
C GLY A 616 -1.81 4.84 -18.19
N GLY A 617 -1.60 5.32 -16.98
CA GLY A 617 -2.56 5.22 -15.87
C GLY A 617 -2.70 3.81 -15.31
N LEU A 618 -3.38 3.70 -14.16
CA LEU A 618 -3.47 2.49 -13.32
C LEU A 618 -4.05 1.27 -14.05
N LEU A 619 -4.97 1.50 -15.00
CA LEU A 619 -5.68 0.42 -15.70
C LEU A 619 -4.73 -0.47 -16.51
N THR A 620 -3.53 0.01 -16.80
CA THR A 620 -2.53 -0.68 -17.63
C THR A 620 -1.28 -1.06 -16.86
N HIS A 621 -1.22 -0.83 -15.55
CA HIS A 621 -0.09 -1.23 -14.73
C HIS A 621 0.00 -2.74 -14.57
N GLY A 622 1.21 -3.28 -14.71
CA GLY A 622 1.45 -4.72 -14.60
C GLY A 622 1.02 -5.30 -13.26
N SER A 623 1.20 -4.56 -12.16
CA SER A 623 0.77 -4.97 -10.82
C SER A 623 -0.75 -5.21 -10.73
N VAL A 624 -1.54 -4.35 -11.36
CA VAL A 624 -3.01 -4.44 -11.43
C VAL A 624 -3.43 -5.60 -12.31
N LEU A 625 -2.86 -5.69 -13.51
CA LEU A 625 -3.24 -6.67 -14.52
C LEU A 625 -2.89 -8.11 -14.11
N ILE A 626 -1.74 -8.31 -13.47
CA ILE A 626 -1.33 -9.62 -12.92
C ILE A 626 -2.16 -9.98 -11.69
N GLY A 627 -2.31 -9.04 -10.73
CA GLY A 627 -3.08 -9.27 -9.52
C GLY A 627 -4.55 -9.61 -9.77
N ASN A 628 -5.08 -9.23 -10.94
CA ASN A 628 -6.44 -9.51 -11.39
C ASN A 628 -6.46 -10.43 -12.62
N GLY A 629 -5.55 -11.41 -12.65
CA GLY A 629 -5.45 -12.46 -13.63
C GLY A 629 -5.27 -13.82 -12.98
N THR A 630 -5.21 -14.89 -13.80
CA THR A 630 -4.98 -16.26 -13.32
C THR A 630 -3.51 -16.70 -13.44
N GLY A 631 -2.65 -15.84 -13.99
CA GLY A 631 -1.28 -16.20 -14.36
C GLY A 631 -1.15 -17.04 -15.64
N THR A 632 -2.25 -17.54 -16.16
CA THR A 632 -2.34 -18.22 -17.46
C THR A 632 -3.03 -17.35 -18.50
N ALA A 633 -4.12 -16.69 -18.10
CA ALA A 633 -4.94 -15.83 -18.93
C ALA A 633 -5.38 -14.57 -18.17
N PRO A 634 -5.80 -13.51 -18.88
CA PRO A 634 -6.52 -12.40 -18.25
C PRO A 634 -7.82 -12.91 -17.64
N HIS A 635 -8.34 -12.19 -16.66
CA HIS A 635 -9.62 -12.56 -16.02
C HIS A 635 -10.57 -11.37 -16.00
N PRO A 636 -11.52 -11.29 -16.95
CA PRO A 636 -12.36 -10.11 -17.10
C PRO A 636 -13.19 -9.79 -15.84
N ILE A 637 -13.68 -10.81 -15.13
CA ILE A 637 -14.44 -10.59 -13.89
C ILE A 637 -13.56 -9.94 -12.80
N TYR A 638 -12.37 -10.48 -12.53
CA TYR A 638 -11.49 -9.92 -11.51
C TYR A 638 -11.08 -8.47 -11.85
N ARG A 639 -10.82 -8.19 -13.13
CA ARG A 639 -10.51 -6.84 -13.60
C ARG A 639 -11.70 -5.90 -13.51
N ALA A 640 -12.92 -6.40 -13.76
CA ALA A 640 -14.17 -5.65 -13.60
C ALA A 640 -14.41 -5.30 -12.12
N VAL A 641 -14.28 -6.30 -11.21
CA VAL A 641 -14.40 -6.08 -9.76
C VAL A 641 -13.39 -5.04 -9.30
N TRP A 642 -12.11 -5.20 -9.69
CA TRP A 642 -11.07 -4.24 -9.33
C TRP A 642 -11.38 -2.82 -9.83
N LEU A 643 -11.83 -2.66 -11.08
CA LEU A 643 -12.18 -1.34 -11.63
C LEU A 643 -13.33 -0.71 -10.84
N ARG A 644 -14.37 -1.48 -10.55
CA ARG A 644 -15.53 -0.98 -9.82
C ARG A 644 -15.19 -0.65 -8.37
N GLU A 645 -14.56 -1.58 -7.65
CA GLU A 645 -14.23 -1.40 -6.23
C GLU A 645 -13.12 -0.36 -6.01
N ALA A 646 -11.98 -0.51 -6.69
CA ALA A 646 -10.81 0.31 -6.43
C ALA A 646 -10.89 1.71 -7.08
N ILE A 647 -11.47 1.82 -8.27
CA ILE A 647 -11.45 3.08 -9.05
C ILE A 647 -12.78 3.82 -8.98
N LEU A 648 -13.91 3.12 -9.18
CA LEU A 648 -15.22 3.75 -9.17
C LEU A 648 -15.86 3.83 -7.78
N GLY A 649 -15.41 3.00 -6.82
CA GLY A 649 -15.93 2.96 -5.45
C GLY A 649 -17.28 2.26 -5.33
N ASP A 650 -17.68 1.50 -6.34
CA ASP A 650 -18.89 0.70 -6.31
C ASP A 650 -18.66 -0.59 -5.52
N GLU A 651 -19.53 -0.95 -4.61
CA GLU A 651 -19.48 -2.25 -3.94
C GLU A 651 -20.02 -3.34 -4.87
N VAL A 652 -19.24 -4.39 -5.03
CA VAL A 652 -19.61 -5.56 -5.80
C VAL A 652 -19.93 -6.70 -4.84
N ALA A 653 -21.17 -7.18 -4.87
CA ALA A 653 -21.59 -8.27 -4.00
C ALA A 653 -20.75 -9.53 -4.21
N ASP A 654 -20.41 -10.22 -3.12
CA ASP A 654 -19.74 -11.50 -3.18
C ASP A 654 -20.59 -12.54 -3.93
N PRO A 655 -19.95 -13.46 -4.66
CA PRO A 655 -20.67 -14.55 -5.33
C PRO A 655 -21.37 -15.41 -4.27
N PRO A 656 -22.60 -15.92 -4.55
CA PRO A 656 -23.26 -16.84 -3.65
C PRO A 656 -22.39 -18.06 -3.31
N ALA A 657 -22.47 -18.54 -2.06
CA ALA A 657 -21.57 -19.59 -1.54
C ALA A 657 -21.66 -20.94 -2.28
N ASP A 658 -22.73 -21.18 -3.02
CA ASP A 658 -23.00 -22.40 -3.80
C ASP A 658 -22.55 -22.31 -5.27
N VAL A 659 -21.96 -21.19 -5.67
CA VAL A 659 -21.44 -21.01 -7.04
C VAL A 659 -20.02 -21.54 -7.11
N PRO A 660 -19.75 -22.62 -7.91
CA PRO A 660 -18.39 -23.11 -8.11
C PRO A 660 -17.50 -22.02 -8.71
N ALA A 661 -16.27 -21.90 -8.24
CA ALA A 661 -15.30 -21.02 -8.86
C ALA A 661 -15.13 -21.39 -10.34
N LEU A 662 -14.94 -20.37 -11.21
CA LEU A 662 -14.72 -20.60 -12.64
C LEU A 662 -13.55 -21.56 -12.91
N SER A 663 -12.52 -21.54 -12.03
CA SER A 663 -11.36 -22.43 -12.07
C SER A 663 -11.73 -23.91 -11.85
N ASP A 664 -12.74 -24.19 -11.02
CA ASP A 664 -13.14 -25.56 -10.66
C ASP A 664 -13.95 -26.20 -11.80
N SER A 665 -14.67 -25.37 -12.60
CA SER A 665 -15.37 -25.82 -13.79
C SER A 665 -14.43 -26.22 -14.95
N ALA A 666 -13.19 -25.74 -14.94
CA ALA A 666 -12.15 -26.08 -15.92
C ALA A 666 -11.46 -27.42 -15.61
N GLY A 667 -11.53 -27.92 -14.35
CA GLY A 667 -10.85 -29.14 -13.89
C GLY A 667 -11.41 -30.44 -14.48
N GLU A 668 -12.67 -30.49 -14.87
CA GLU A 668 -13.30 -31.69 -15.46
C GLU A 668 -13.12 -31.81 -16.98
N SER A 669 -12.60 -30.75 -17.62
CA SER A 669 -12.43 -30.71 -19.10
C SER A 669 -10.96 -30.48 -19.49
N ALA A 670 -10.00 -31.09 -18.79
CA ALA A 670 -8.57 -30.91 -19.04
C ALA A 670 -8.09 -31.29 -20.47
N GLU A 671 -8.94 -31.90 -21.28
CA GLU A 671 -8.68 -32.18 -22.70
C GLU A 671 -9.11 -31.05 -23.66
N LYS A 672 -9.95 -30.10 -23.21
CA LYS A 672 -10.31 -28.88 -23.95
C LYS A 672 -10.24 -27.68 -23.03
N ALA A 673 -9.12 -27.02 -22.98
CA ALA A 673 -9.01 -25.73 -22.30
C ALA A 673 -9.91 -24.72 -23.06
N LEU A 674 -11.13 -24.53 -22.57
CA LEU A 674 -12.01 -23.47 -23.05
C LEU A 674 -11.35 -22.12 -22.72
N SER A 675 -11.47 -21.15 -23.63
CA SER A 675 -11.09 -19.78 -23.32
C SER A 675 -11.93 -19.28 -22.13
N ILE A 676 -11.42 -18.34 -21.34
CA ILE A 676 -12.21 -17.72 -20.24
C ILE A 676 -13.52 -17.14 -20.78
N LYS A 677 -13.51 -16.61 -22.00
CA LYS A 677 -14.71 -16.14 -22.72
C LYS A 677 -15.75 -17.25 -22.91
N ASP A 678 -15.32 -18.45 -23.32
CA ASP A 678 -16.23 -19.58 -23.54
C ASP A 678 -16.74 -20.14 -22.19
N LEU A 679 -15.88 -20.16 -21.18
CA LEU A 679 -16.29 -20.50 -19.80
C LEU A 679 -17.32 -19.51 -19.26
N LEU A 680 -17.14 -18.22 -19.47
CA LEU A 680 -18.11 -17.18 -19.12
C LEU A 680 -19.42 -17.33 -19.92
N ALA A 681 -19.32 -17.58 -21.21
CA ALA A 681 -20.50 -17.81 -22.05
C ALA A 681 -21.31 -19.04 -21.58
N ALA A 682 -20.63 -20.13 -21.22
CA ALA A 682 -21.26 -21.32 -20.64
C ALA A 682 -21.85 -21.03 -19.26
N HIS A 683 -21.15 -20.29 -18.39
CA HIS A 683 -21.60 -19.90 -17.05
C HIS A 683 -22.88 -19.03 -17.11
N ARG A 684 -22.98 -18.12 -18.07
CA ARG A 684 -24.14 -17.24 -18.27
C ARG A 684 -25.40 -17.95 -18.78
N GLN A 685 -25.33 -19.22 -19.17
CA GLN A 685 -26.53 -19.98 -19.57
C GLN A 685 -27.50 -20.19 -18.39
N LYS A 686 -27.04 -20.07 -17.15
CA LYS A 686 -27.92 -20.08 -15.98
C LYS A 686 -28.42 -18.65 -15.71
N GLU A 687 -29.76 -18.50 -15.59
CA GLU A 687 -30.41 -17.19 -15.40
C GLU A 687 -29.88 -16.44 -14.17
N SER A 688 -29.65 -17.12 -13.05
CA SER A 688 -29.10 -16.53 -11.82
C SER A 688 -27.68 -15.99 -11.99
N CYS A 689 -26.84 -16.66 -12.79
CA CYS A 689 -25.48 -16.21 -13.08
C CYS A 689 -25.46 -15.04 -14.06
N ASN A 690 -26.34 -15.08 -15.07
CA ASN A 690 -26.42 -14.02 -16.06
C ASN A 690 -26.83 -12.66 -15.45
N ASP A 691 -27.66 -12.65 -14.42
CA ASP A 691 -28.13 -11.42 -13.76
C ASP A 691 -26.97 -10.58 -13.20
N CYS A 692 -25.91 -11.23 -12.64
CA CYS A 692 -24.70 -10.53 -12.14
C CYS A 692 -23.71 -10.27 -13.29
N HIS A 693 -23.45 -11.28 -14.13
CA HIS A 693 -22.42 -11.19 -15.15
C HIS A 693 -22.74 -10.21 -16.28
N SER A 694 -24.02 -10.03 -16.62
CA SER A 694 -24.43 -9.01 -17.59
C SER A 694 -24.03 -7.59 -17.23
N ARG A 695 -23.92 -7.31 -15.92
CA ARG A 695 -23.56 -5.99 -15.38
C ARG A 695 -22.07 -5.84 -15.05
N LEU A 696 -21.40 -6.96 -14.75
CA LEU A 696 -20.02 -6.96 -14.30
C LEU A 696 -19.03 -7.13 -15.45
N ASP A 697 -19.23 -8.16 -16.28
CA ASP A 697 -18.29 -8.52 -17.34
C ASP A 697 -17.98 -7.40 -18.33
N PRO A 698 -18.95 -6.54 -18.73
CA PRO A 698 -18.69 -5.47 -19.68
C PRO A 698 -17.61 -4.48 -19.23
N TRP A 699 -17.37 -4.36 -17.93
CA TRP A 699 -16.31 -3.52 -17.39
C TRP A 699 -14.92 -4.15 -17.51
N GLY A 700 -14.84 -5.49 -17.56
CA GLY A 700 -13.57 -6.23 -17.65
C GLY A 700 -13.16 -6.63 -19.04
N ILE A 701 -14.13 -6.82 -19.97
CA ILE A 701 -13.83 -7.21 -21.36
C ILE A 701 -12.87 -6.24 -22.08
N PRO A 702 -12.92 -4.92 -21.89
CA PRO A 702 -11.96 -4.01 -22.52
C PRO A 702 -10.49 -4.24 -22.13
N PHE A 703 -10.24 -4.95 -21.03
CA PHE A 703 -8.89 -5.33 -20.59
C PHE A 703 -8.30 -6.55 -21.30
N GLU A 704 -9.07 -7.26 -22.14
CA GLU A 704 -8.63 -8.51 -22.78
C GLU A 704 -7.41 -8.34 -23.70
N HIS A 705 -7.13 -7.13 -24.18
CA HIS A 705 -5.89 -6.83 -24.90
C HIS A 705 -4.62 -6.92 -24.03
N TYR A 706 -4.74 -7.11 -22.70
CA TYR A 706 -3.59 -7.27 -21.81
C TYR A 706 -3.56 -8.68 -21.24
N ASN A 707 -2.49 -9.41 -21.55
CA ASN A 707 -2.34 -10.80 -21.14
C ASN A 707 -2.10 -10.99 -19.63
N ALA A 708 -1.87 -12.23 -19.21
CA ALA A 708 -1.69 -12.59 -17.81
C ALA A 708 -0.44 -12.00 -17.13
N ILE A 709 0.52 -11.47 -17.90
CA ILE A 709 1.73 -10.79 -17.38
C ILE A 709 1.72 -9.29 -17.63
N GLY A 710 0.55 -8.71 -17.91
CA GLY A 710 0.37 -7.27 -18.08
C GLY A 710 0.87 -6.69 -19.40
N LYS A 711 1.17 -7.51 -20.41
CA LYS A 711 1.61 -7.03 -21.74
C LYS A 711 0.43 -6.86 -22.68
N TYR A 712 0.50 -5.82 -23.51
CA TYR A 712 -0.45 -5.61 -24.60
C TYR A 712 -0.30 -6.72 -25.66
N GLN A 713 -1.39 -7.40 -25.95
CA GLN A 713 -1.44 -8.57 -26.87
C GLN A 713 -2.72 -8.55 -27.69
N PRO A 714 -2.68 -8.04 -28.94
CA PRO A 714 -3.86 -7.94 -29.79
C PRO A 714 -4.23 -9.24 -30.51
N LEU A 715 -3.36 -10.25 -30.45
CA LEU A 715 -3.57 -11.56 -31.07
C LEU A 715 -3.45 -12.67 -30.03
N VAL A 716 -4.31 -13.66 -30.11
CA VAL A 716 -4.23 -14.88 -29.29
C VAL A 716 -4.18 -16.12 -30.18
N PRO A 717 -3.51 -17.21 -29.76
CA PRO A 717 -3.56 -18.48 -30.50
C PRO A 717 -5.00 -18.97 -30.59
N LYS A 718 -5.41 -19.43 -31.78
CA LYS A 718 -6.70 -20.10 -31.93
C LYS A 718 -6.75 -21.40 -31.14
N GLU A 719 -7.96 -21.78 -30.74
CA GLU A 719 -8.19 -23.04 -30.03
C GLU A 719 -7.52 -24.21 -30.75
N GLY A 720 -6.84 -25.09 -29.98
CA GLY A 720 -6.14 -26.25 -30.52
C GLY A 720 -4.78 -25.95 -31.18
N THR A 721 -4.37 -24.68 -31.26
CA THR A 721 -3.04 -24.31 -31.76
C THR A 721 -1.96 -24.65 -30.74
N ARG A 722 -1.05 -25.54 -31.08
CA ARG A 722 0.08 -25.92 -30.22
C ARG A 722 1.10 -24.77 -30.15
N VAL A 723 1.20 -24.14 -29.00
CA VAL A 723 2.18 -23.08 -28.68
C VAL A 723 3.47 -23.75 -28.20
N SER A 724 4.08 -24.63 -29.00
CA SER A 724 5.33 -25.27 -28.63
C SER A 724 6.47 -24.77 -29.51
N GLY A 725 7.63 -24.56 -28.93
CA GLY A 725 8.84 -24.25 -29.64
C GLY A 725 9.17 -22.76 -29.78
N PHE A 726 8.43 -21.87 -29.14
CA PHE A 726 8.80 -20.48 -29.06
C PHE A 726 9.91 -20.31 -28.01
N ASN A 727 11.10 -20.04 -28.50
CA ASN A 727 12.24 -19.72 -27.65
C ASN A 727 12.37 -18.19 -27.56
N LEU A 728 11.84 -17.59 -26.53
CA LEU A 728 11.91 -16.14 -26.26
C LEU A 728 13.36 -15.64 -26.14
N SER A 729 14.29 -16.53 -25.82
CA SER A 729 15.72 -16.19 -25.78
C SER A 729 16.32 -15.77 -27.12
N GLN A 730 15.68 -16.15 -28.22
CA GLN A 730 16.07 -15.76 -29.56
C GLN A 730 15.47 -14.42 -30.02
N HIS A 731 14.59 -13.83 -29.22
CA HIS A 731 13.87 -12.61 -29.57
C HIS A 731 14.04 -11.58 -28.45
N GLU A 732 14.89 -10.60 -28.65
CA GLU A 732 15.29 -9.59 -27.67
C GLU A 732 14.18 -8.59 -27.33
N ASP A 733 13.04 -8.61 -28.02
CA ASP A 733 11.98 -7.63 -27.87
C ASP A 733 10.56 -8.21 -28.03
N LEU A 734 9.55 -7.37 -27.69
CA LEU A 734 8.15 -7.66 -27.93
C LEU A 734 7.82 -7.91 -29.39
N SER A 735 8.62 -7.35 -30.33
CA SER A 735 8.41 -7.53 -31.76
C SER A 735 8.59 -8.99 -32.16
N GLY A 736 9.52 -9.70 -31.53
CA GLY A 736 9.75 -11.12 -31.74
C GLY A 736 8.56 -11.98 -31.34
N TYR A 737 7.93 -11.69 -30.17
CA TYR A 737 6.71 -12.37 -29.74
C TYR A 737 5.53 -12.06 -30.67
N GLN A 738 5.35 -10.82 -31.06
CA GLN A 738 4.34 -10.40 -32.03
C GLN A 738 4.56 -11.06 -33.39
N THR A 739 5.80 -11.17 -33.83
CA THR A 739 6.17 -11.86 -35.08
C THR A 739 5.87 -13.36 -35.00
N TYR A 740 6.17 -13.97 -33.86
CA TYR A 740 5.84 -15.37 -33.60
C TYR A 740 4.32 -15.61 -33.61
N LEU A 741 3.56 -14.76 -32.95
CA LEU A 741 2.09 -14.87 -32.95
C LEU A 741 1.52 -14.77 -34.38
N LYS A 742 2.13 -13.95 -35.25
CA LYS A 742 1.74 -13.88 -36.69
C LYS A 742 2.14 -15.12 -37.49
N SER A 743 3.09 -15.91 -37.01
CA SER A 743 3.58 -17.13 -37.69
C SER A 743 2.76 -18.37 -37.33
N ILE A 744 1.94 -18.33 -36.31
CA ILE A 744 1.04 -19.43 -35.91
C ILE A 744 -0.42 -19.06 -36.20
N ASN A 745 -1.32 -20.05 -36.08
CA ASN A 745 -2.74 -19.79 -36.28
C ASN A 745 -3.32 -18.99 -35.12
N THR A 746 -3.56 -17.71 -35.36
CA THR A 746 -4.05 -16.75 -34.34
C THR A 746 -5.35 -16.10 -34.78
N GLU A 747 -6.04 -15.54 -33.80
CA GLU A 747 -7.19 -14.67 -34.00
C GLU A 747 -7.00 -13.36 -33.26
N LYS A 748 -7.78 -12.36 -33.64
CA LYS A 748 -7.78 -11.07 -32.94
C LYS A 748 -8.50 -11.22 -31.61
N VAL A 749 -7.96 -10.57 -30.57
CA VAL A 749 -8.63 -10.43 -29.29
C VAL A 749 -9.91 -9.60 -29.50
N GLU A 750 -11.03 -10.11 -29.04
CA GLU A 750 -12.29 -9.37 -28.97
C GLU A 750 -12.42 -8.67 -27.63
N ALA A 751 -12.35 -7.35 -27.66
CA ALA A 751 -12.44 -6.51 -26.45
C ALA A 751 -13.63 -5.53 -26.54
N VAL A 752 -14.66 -5.90 -27.30
CA VAL A 752 -15.87 -5.08 -27.47
C VAL A 752 -16.90 -5.43 -26.42
N ALA A 753 -17.36 -4.43 -25.69
CA ALA A 753 -18.42 -4.57 -24.70
C ALA A 753 -19.31 -3.32 -24.67
N ARG A 754 -20.56 -3.49 -24.25
CA ARG A 754 -21.43 -2.35 -23.91
C ARG A 754 -21.43 -2.17 -22.40
N VAL A 755 -20.83 -1.08 -21.94
CA VAL A 755 -20.82 -0.75 -20.51
C VAL A 755 -22.26 -0.51 -20.04
N PRO A 756 -22.69 -1.07 -18.90
CA PRO A 756 -24.05 -0.84 -18.37
C PRO A 756 -24.32 0.67 -18.27
N LEU A 757 -25.48 1.08 -18.80
CA LEU A 757 -25.88 2.51 -18.89
C LEU A 757 -24.88 3.42 -19.62
N GLY A 758 -23.93 2.85 -20.34
CA GLY A 758 -22.90 3.56 -21.06
C GLY A 758 -22.81 3.19 -22.54
N PRO A 759 -21.78 3.66 -23.22
CA PRO A 759 -21.56 3.38 -24.63
C PRO A 759 -21.03 1.95 -24.86
N GLN A 760 -21.02 1.56 -26.12
CA GLN A 760 -20.21 0.46 -26.58
C GLN A 760 -18.75 0.93 -26.63
N VAL A 761 -17.85 0.16 -26.00
CA VAL A 761 -16.40 0.42 -25.94
C VAL A 761 -15.66 -0.71 -26.65
N ASN A 762 -14.58 -0.39 -27.33
CA ASN A 762 -13.70 -1.33 -27.99
C ASN A 762 -12.28 -1.23 -27.42
N GLY A 763 -12.03 -2.02 -26.39
CA GLY A 763 -10.75 -2.07 -25.70
C GLY A 763 -10.51 -0.89 -24.76
N MET A 764 -9.28 -0.81 -24.30
CA MET A 764 -8.87 0.08 -23.21
C MET A 764 -8.99 1.59 -23.54
N GLU A 765 -8.70 1.97 -24.77
CA GLU A 765 -8.73 3.39 -25.17
C GLU A 765 -10.13 3.99 -25.07
N ASP A 766 -11.15 3.25 -25.52
CA ASP A 766 -12.53 3.72 -25.43
C ASP A 766 -13.05 3.69 -23.99
N LEU A 767 -12.64 2.67 -23.21
CA LEU A 767 -12.97 2.61 -21.78
C LEU A 767 -12.38 3.81 -21.02
N LYS A 768 -11.10 4.13 -21.23
CA LYS A 768 -10.46 5.31 -20.61
C LYS A 768 -11.19 6.59 -20.97
N LYS A 769 -11.50 6.81 -22.26
CA LYS A 769 -12.25 7.99 -22.72
C LYS A 769 -13.60 8.10 -21.99
N PHE A 770 -14.34 6.99 -21.91
CA PHE A 770 -15.62 6.97 -21.21
C PHE A 770 -15.46 7.33 -19.73
N LEU A 771 -14.50 6.75 -19.04
CA LEU A 771 -14.24 7.03 -17.63
C LEU A 771 -13.86 8.50 -17.39
N ILE A 772 -13.04 9.08 -18.25
CA ILE A 772 -12.62 10.47 -18.15
C ILE A 772 -13.78 11.44 -18.40
N MET A 773 -14.63 11.16 -19.39
CA MET A 773 -15.68 12.07 -19.80
C MET A 773 -16.93 11.98 -18.92
N GLU A 774 -17.31 10.76 -18.53
CA GLU A 774 -18.60 10.50 -17.88
C GLU A 774 -18.49 10.10 -16.40
N LYS A 775 -17.30 9.65 -15.94
CA LYS A 775 -17.09 9.10 -14.59
C LYS A 775 -16.05 9.86 -13.77
N ARG A 776 -15.59 11.01 -14.24
CA ARG A 776 -14.57 11.81 -13.58
C ARG A 776 -14.90 12.15 -12.12
N ASP A 777 -16.10 12.65 -11.88
CA ASP A 777 -16.54 13.04 -10.54
C ASP A 777 -16.70 11.82 -9.62
N GLN A 778 -17.13 10.66 -10.15
CA GLN A 778 -17.21 9.41 -9.43
C GLN A 778 -15.82 8.90 -9.01
N VAL A 779 -14.83 9.00 -9.90
CA VAL A 779 -13.42 8.67 -9.58
C VAL A 779 -12.88 9.62 -8.51
N ALA A 780 -13.15 10.93 -8.61
CA ALA A 780 -12.74 11.92 -7.63
C ALA A 780 -13.38 11.68 -6.26
N GLU A 781 -14.67 11.38 -6.23
CA GLU A 781 -15.40 11.02 -5.01
C GLU A 781 -14.79 9.80 -4.33
N ASN A 782 -14.52 8.72 -5.10
CA ASN A 782 -13.90 7.54 -4.54
C ASN A 782 -12.51 7.84 -3.96
N VAL A 783 -11.67 8.61 -4.64
CA VAL A 783 -10.37 9.02 -4.12
C VAL A 783 -10.53 9.79 -2.78
N LEU A 784 -11.48 10.69 -2.68
CA LEU A 784 -11.79 11.39 -1.41
C LEU A 784 -12.23 10.42 -0.31
N ARG A 785 -13.12 9.47 -0.64
CA ARG A 785 -13.58 8.42 0.28
C ARG A 785 -12.41 7.59 0.81
N ARG A 786 -11.52 7.14 -0.09
CA ARG A 786 -10.33 6.35 0.28
C ARG A 786 -9.34 7.14 1.15
N LEU A 787 -9.04 8.39 0.76
CA LEU A 787 -8.17 9.27 1.54
C LEU A 787 -8.75 9.58 2.92
N LEU A 788 -10.06 9.83 3.01
CA LEU A 788 -10.73 10.10 4.28
C LEU A 788 -10.70 8.86 5.19
N SER A 789 -11.16 7.71 4.71
CA SER A 789 -11.17 6.47 5.49
C SER A 789 -9.77 6.11 6.02
N TYR A 790 -8.74 6.20 5.16
CA TYR A 790 -7.36 5.96 5.57
C TYR A 790 -6.88 6.98 6.62
N GLY A 791 -7.18 8.27 6.40
CA GLY A 791 -6.70 9.35 7.26
C GLY A 791 -7.35 9.41 8.64
N ILE A 792 -8.64 8.99 8.75
CA ILE A 792 -9.33 8.93 10.05
C ILE A 792 -9.26 7.55 10.71
N GLY A 793 -8.87 6.51 9.98
CA GLY A 793 -8.67 5.16 10.51
C GLY A 793 -9.96 4.44 10.90
N ARG A 794 -11.06 4.66 10.16
CA ARG A 794 -12.32 3.93 10.30
C ARG A 794 -13.02 3.74 8.96
N GLU A 795 -13.93 2.81 8.89
CA GLU A 795 -14.86 2.72 7.78
C GLU A 795 -15.78 3.94 7.73
N LEU A 796 -16.17 4.32 6.50
CA LEU A 796 -17.08 5.43 6.30
C LEU A 796 -18.51 4.93 6.45
N THR A 797 -19.31 5.71 7.15
CA THR A 797 -20.73 5.44 7.36
C THR A 797 -21.59 6.31 6.46
N ALA A 798 -22.87 6.02 6.39
CA ALA A 798 -23.84 6.85 5.70
C ALA A 798 -23.80 8.34 6.13
N HIS A 799 -23.36 8.62 7.36
CA HIS A 799 -23.16 9.98 7.87
C HIS A 799 -22.10 10.77 7.10
N ASP A 800 -21.05 10.09 6.61
CA ASP A 800 -19.91 10.72 5.95
C ASP A 800 -20.22 11.14 4.51
N ARG A 801 -21.27 10.58 3.91
CA ARG A 801 -21.66 10.80 2.53
C ARG A 801 -21.81 12.28 2.17
N PHE A 802 -22.58 13.03 2.96
CA PHE A 802 -22.83 14.45 2.66
C PHE A 802 -21.58 15.31 2.85
N VAL A 803 -20.69 14.92 3.75
CA VAL A 803 -19.41 15.58 3.91
C VAL A 803 -18.54 15.32 2.68
N ILE A 804 -18.54 14.11 2.15
CA ILE A 804 -17.80 13.76 0.93
C ILE A 804 -18.35 14.51 -0.26
N GLU A 805 -19.67 14.63 -0.42
CA GLU A 805 -20.29 15.45 -1.47
C GLU A 805 -19.85 16.92 -1.38
N GLU A 806 -19.78 17.50 -0.16
CA GLU A 806 -19.27 18.85 0.04
C GLU A 806 -17.78 18.97 -0.32
N LEU A 807 -16.95 17.98 0.07
CA LEU A 807 -15.54 17.93 -0.28
C LEU A 807 -15.33 17.81 -1.79
N LEU A 808 -16.14 17.00 -2.46
CA LEU A 808 -16.13 16.84 -3.90
C LEU A 808 -16.43 18.17 -4.61
N GLN A 809 -17.48 18.87 -4.18
CA GLN A 809 -17.81 20.19 -4.70
C GLN A 809 -16.68 21.20 -4.52
N LYS A 810 -16.02 21.20 -3.35
CA LYS A 810 -14.87 22.09 -3.09
C LYS A 810 -13.67 21.74 -3.98
N SER A 811 -13.39 20.46 -4.16
CA SER A 811 -12.26 20.01 -4.98
C SER A 811 -12.46 20.28 -6.49
N SER A 812 -13.72 20.29 -6.95
CA SER A 812 -14.04 20.56 -8.37
C SER A 812 -13.61 21.95 -8.84
N VAL A 813 -13.57 22.94 -7.93
CA VAL A 813 -13.11 24.31 -8.22
C VAL A 813 -11.68 24.33 -8.76
N ASN A 814 -10.82 23.42 -8.27
CA ASN A 814 -9.42 23.28 -8.69
C ASN A 814 -9.20 22.11 -9.67
N GLY A 815 -10.27 21.54 -10.24
CA GLY A 815 -10.19 20.45 -11.19
C GLY A 815 -9.78 19.12 -10.57
N HIS A 816 -10.17 18.83 -9.32
CA HIS A 816 -9.86 17.59 -8.59
C HIS A 816 -8.36 17.23 -8.59
N ARG A 817 -7.51 18.20 -8.27
CA ARG A 817 -6.07 17.98 -8.16
C ARG A 817 -5.74 17.23 -6.88
N LEU A 818 -4.93 16.19 -6.98
CA LEU A 818 -4.73 15.19 -5.93
C LEU A 818 -4.17 15.76 -4.61
N LEU A 819 -3.16 16.64 -4.65
CA LEU A 819 -2.65 17.27 -3.43
C LEU A 819 -3.65 18.28 -2.84
N ASP A 820 -4.37 19.03 -3.69
CA ASP A 820 -5.39 19.96 -3.22
C ASP A 820 -6.60 19.21 -2.61
N MET A 821 -6.89 17.98 -3.05
CA MET A 821 -7.88 17.11 -2.41
C MET A 821 -7.45 16.75 -0.98
N ILE A 822 -6.16 16.41 -0.75
CA ILE A 822 -5.62 16.18 0.60
C ILE A 822 -5.75 17.45 1.46
N VAL A 823 -5.43 18.62 0.92
CA VAL A 823 -5.58 19.92 1.62
C VAL A 823 -7.04 20.16 2.00
N THR A 824 -7.96 19.96 1.06
CA THR A 824 -9.40 20.15 1.26
C THR A 824 -9.92 19.22 2.36
N LEU A 825 -9.48 17.95 2.33
CA LEU A 825 -9.84 16.93 3.31
C LEU A 825 -9.31 17.27 4.70
N CYS A 826 -8.01 17.51 4.85
CA CYS A 826 -7.39 17.77 6.15
C CYS A 826 -7.84 19.10 6.81
N THR A 827 -8.36 20.05 6.02
CA THR A 827 -8.94 21.30 6.54
C THR A 827 -10.42 21.20 6.87
N SER A 828 -11.06 20.06 6.61
CA SER A 828 -12.48 19.80 6.89
C SER A 828 -12.74 19.47 8.36
N GLU A 829 -13.98 19.65 8.79
CA GLU A 829 -14.39 19.37 10.18
C GLU A 829 -14.31 17.88 10.50
N ILE A 830 -14.73 17.02 9.57
CA ILE A 830 -14.69 15.56 9.76
C ILE A 830 -13.26 15.02 9.97
N PHE A 831 -12.26 15.60 9.32
CA PHE A 831 -10.89 15.18 9.54
C PHE A 831 -10.31 15.73 10.85
N ARG A 832 -10.80 16.89 11.28
CA ARG A 832 -10.37 17.51 12.54
C ARG A 832 -11.00 16.85 13.76
N ASN A 833 -12.27 16.45 13.64
CA ASN A 833 -13.09 15.84 14.70
C ASN A 833 -13.84 14.63 14.10
N PRO A 834 -13.16 13.51 13.83
CA PRO A 834 -13.70 12.34 13.13
C PRO A 834 -14.75 11.59 13.94
#